data_f9df008a1b38300e96ce2880946b374a
#
_entry.id   f9df008a1b38300e96ce2880946b374a
#
_cell.length_a   1.000
_cell.length_b   1.000
_cell.length_c   1.000
_cell.angle_alpha   90.00
_cell.angle_beta   90.00
_cell.angle_gamma   90.00
#
_symmetry.space_group_name_H-M   'P 1'
#
loop_
_entity.id
_entity.type
_entity.pdbx_description
1 polymer ?
#
loop_
_entity_poly.entity_id
_entity_poly.type
_entity_poly.pdbx_seq_one_letter_code
_entity_poly.pdbx_strand_id
1 'polypeptide(L)'
;MEENKVERPTMKMLPGDEVRQIMWRFAERYDIQMAIAGARQTARSVVARLVANGQRFTHEWTPEKQSLFDAFDASGMTAATLNADCGGLFEGPRNLAMSLVTYETAWVDNGAATSSFVNDLAMGPIAEMGTPEQKTKYMTLCAPGNPSGKTWRGSFALTEPLPYVGVDTGVLCGRVSVAEWKDGEEPMLRVEKRGRFITNIEICDYITIALDSGDERFKGSCMVVVEATDPGKFDRGAQTKKLVHQLSNTGDPVIDVVVPASRIIGGYTVKDGVIVPNLSHSEIIAQVFSKTRVGVGVMGAASLMSAIEPVIRYQRTRFRGALGVNEGSPRHALGLQMKEDVTQRLADVWATAEAASSLGFDISRVYDRIEAIQDEAKEKLGKGRAMLKAMKAPMEKAVQLLAEGKNPEEDEDVTVRYVYLMAIANVLCPSCKLWNTGHGADVMRQAISLMGGYGITEDCPGFLFYKWTDMQLDATYEGPEAVQRRQISETMGNPVFLAQVEAWAKECEACPAADRNGMNALAAALRLWAWTRDFAATAKDAAGKKLGASQRHGVVFPMADALAGLMAAKSFHADVKHLALTGGDHPVVGPELESYLNTFNDLLGTIAGNVAGEAARICAEVVFGFNAADAEKQAEFCALRAKVDVSLAGTKIAKDNAAKCLTTVMIPEALDYPM
;
A
#
# COMPACT_ATOMS: atom_id res chain seq x y z
N MET A 1 -22.30 -27.30 -39.59
CA MET A 1 -21.46 -26.12 -39.93
C MET A 1 -20.66 -25.84 -38.69
N GLU A 2 -19.38 -26.20 -38.66
CA GLU A 2 -18.46 -25.74 -37.66
C GLU A 2 -18.27 -24.24 -37.93
N GLU A 3 -18.84 -23.38 -37.07
CA GLU A 3 -18.46 -21.97 -37.02
C GLU A 3 -16.96 -21.93 -36.71
N ASN A 4 -16.19 -21.45 -37.66
CA ASN A 4 -14.80 -21.02 -37.40
C ASN A 4 -14.83 -20.02 -36.26
N LYS A 5 -14.75 -20.52 -35.02
CA LYS A 5 -14.45 -19.65 -33.87
C LYS A 5 -13.06 -19.10 -34.09
N VAL A 6 -12.98 -17.89 -34.64
CA VAL A 6 -11.73 -17.12 -34.63
C VAL A 6 -11.26 -17.12 -33.19
N GLU A 7 -10.18 -17.82 -32.93
CA GLU A 7 -9.65 -17.95 -31.56
C GLU A 7 -9.18 -16.55 -31.14
N ARG A 8 -9.79 -15.99 -30.13
CA ARG A 8 -9.48 -14.67 -29.60
C ARG A 8 -8.01 -14.63 -29.17
N PRO A 9 -7.19 -13.71 -29.67
CA PRO A 9 -5.77 -13.64 -29.29
C PRO A 9 -5.62 -13.38 -27.80
N THR A 10 -4.76 -14.16 -27.14
CA THR A 10 -4.42 -14.01 -25.74
C THR A 10 -2.91 -13.79 -25.58
N MET A 11 -2.50 -13.31 -24.44
CA MET A 11 -1.11 -13.08 -24.09
C MET A 11 -0.25 -14.32 -24.37
N LYS A 12 0.81 -14.17 -25.14
CA LYS A 12 1.73 -15.26 -25.49
C LYS A 12 2.90 -15.38 -24.52
N MET A 13 3.24 -14.30 -23.85
CA MET A 13 4.33 -14.23 -22.87
C MET A 13 3.84 -13.47 -21.63
N LEU A 14 4.30 -13.84 -20.44
CA LEU A 14 4.00 -13.05 -19.23
C LEU A 14 4.43 -11.61 -19.46
N PRO A 15 3.60 -10.63 -19.03
CA PRO A 15 3.91 -9.24 -19.24
C PRO A 15 5.27 -8.88 -18.68
N GLY A 16 6.02 -8.14 -19.45
CA GLY A 16 7.20 -7.45 -18.96
C GLY A 16 6.83 -6.32 -18.02
N ASP A 17 7.84 -5.64 -17.55
CA ASP A 17 7.71 -4.57 -16.57
C ASP A 17 6.97 -3.35 -17.14
N GLU A 18 7.08 -3.15 -18.46
CA GLU A 18 6.39 -2.08 -19.18
C GLU A 18 4.87 -2.14 -18.99
N VAL A 19 4.31 -3.34 -18.88
CA VAL A 19 2.87 -3.53 -18.68
C VAL A 19 2.51 -3.58 -17.20
N ARG A 20 3.10 -4.50 -16.44
CA ARG A 20 2.78 -4.70 -15.01
C ARG A 20 3.05 -3.47 -14.14
N GLN A 21 4.13 -2.74 -14.43
CA GLN A 21 4.54 -1.56 -13.67
C GLN A 21 4.12 -0.26 -14.34
N ILE A 22 3.38 -0.35 -15.44
CA ILE A 22 2.91 0.82 -16.17
C ILE A 22 4.08 1.71 -16.64
N MET A 23 5.23 1.12 -16.90
CA MET A 23 6.45 1.87 -17.25
C MET A 23 6.30 2.69 -18.51
N TRP A 24 5.45 2.29 -19.47
CA TRP A 24 5.15 3.10 -20.68
C TRP A 24 4.59 4.49 -20.34
N ARG A 25 4.01 4.69 -19.13
CA ARG A 25 3.53 6.01 -18.69
C ARG A 25 4.65 6.99 -18.36
N PHE A 26 5.86 6.51 -18.25
CA PHE A 26 7.06 7.28 -17.92
C PHE A 26 8.04 7.36 -19.07
N ALA A 27 7.59 7.13 -20.31
CA ALA A 27 8.49 7.15 -21.49
C ALA A 27 9.33 8.43 -21.58
N GLU A 28 8.82 9.57 -21.09
CA GLU A 28 9.51 10.86 -21.03
C GLU A 28 10.20 11.14 -19.66
N ARG A 29 10.03 10.27 -18.66
CA ARG A 29 10.57 10.41 -17.30
C ARG A 29 11.73 9.45 -17.09
N TYR A 30 12.87 9.78 -17.71
CA TYR A 30 14.07 8.97 -17.67
C TYR A 30 14.63 8.77 -16.26
N ASP A 31 14.52 9.78 -15.38
CA ASP A 31 14.90 9.72 -13.97
C ASP A 31 14.16 8.58 -13.22
N ILE A 32 12.85 8.48 -13.42
CA ILE A 32 12.03 7.42 -12.79
C ILE A 32 12.39 6.05 -13.38
N GLN A 33 12.55 5.95 -14.70
CA GLN A 33 12.95 4.69 -15.34
C GLN A 33 14.30 4.18 -14.82
N MET A 34 15.28 5.07 -14.65
CA MET A 34 16.60 4.72 -14.12
C MET A 34 16.53 4.27 -12.66
N ALA A 35 15.73 4.91 -11.82
CA ALA A 35 15.54 4.50 -10.42
C ALA A 35 14.92 3.11 -10.30
N ILE A 36 13.90 2.81 -11.12
CA ILE A 36 13.25 1.51 -11.16
C ILE A 36 14.22 0.43 -11.66
N ALA A 37 14.98 0.72 -12.72
CA ALA A 37 15.99 -0.21 -13.24
C ALA A 37 17.09 -0.49 -12.21
N GLY A 38 17.56 0.53 -11.49
CA GLY A 38 18.53 0.40 -10.40
C GLY A 38 18.00 -0.45 -9.23
N ALA A 39 16.77 -0.19 -8.79
CA ALA A 39 16.10 -0.97 -7.75
C ALA A 39 15.93 -2.44 -8.16
N ARG A 40 15.49 -2.69 -9.40
CA ARG A 40 15.37 -4.06 -9.95
C ARG A 40 16.70 -4.78 -9.99
N GLN A 41 17.73 -4.14 -10.51
CA GLN A 41 19.06 -4.74 -10.58
C GLN A 41 19.58 -5.06 -9.17
N THR A 42 19.43 -4.18 -8.21
CA THR A 42 19.82 -4.39 -6.82
C THR A 42 19.04 -5.54 -6.19
N ALA A 43 17.73 -5.58 -6.38
CA ALA A 43 16.88 -6.64 -5.86
C ALA A 43 17.29 -8.01 -6.43
N ARG A 44 17.43 -8.13 -7.75
CA ARG A 44 17.72 -9.39 -8.45
C ARG A 44 19.21 -9.80 -8.42
N SER A 45 20.08 -9.00 -7.85
CA SER A 45 21.49 -9.33 -7.65
C SER A 45 21.86 -9.42 -6.17
N VAL A 46 21.90 -8.30 -5.45
CA VAL A 46 22.36 -8.25 -4.06
C VAL A 46 21.35 -8.90 -3.12
N VAL A 47 20.10 -8.47 -3.18
CA VAL A 47 19.02 -8.99 -2.30
C VAL A 47 18.82 -10.48 -2.56
N ALA A 48 18.70 -10.90 -3.83
CA ALA A 48 18.48 -12.29 -4.19
C ALA A 48 19.65 -13.20 -3.71
N ARG A 49 20.89 -12.73 -3.79
CA ARG A 49 22.05 -13.48 -3.25
C ARG A 49 22.01 -13.62 -1.74
N LEU A 50 21.59 -12.58 -1.00
CA LEU A 50 21.45 -12.65 0.45
C LEU A 50 20.37 -13.66 0.85
N VAL A 51 19.25 -13.67 0.13
CA VAL A 51 18.19 -14.67 0.33
C VAL A 51 18.71 -16.08 0.07
N ALA A 52 19.35 -16.32 -1.07
CA ALA A 52 19.88 -17.62 -1.46
C ALA A 52 20.99 -18.13 -0.52
N ASN A 53 21.79 -17.22 0.04
CA ASN A 53 22.84 -17.56 1.01
C ASN A 53 22.34 -17.70 2.45
N GLY A 54 21.04 -17.70 2.67
CA GLY A 54 20.43 -17.96 3.98
C GLY A 54 20.51 -16.79 4.97
N GLN A 55 20.84 -15.57 4.54
CA GLN A 55 20.92 -14.41 5.43
C GLN A 55 19.57 -14.03 6.06
N ARG A 56 18.45 -14.47 5.47
CA ARG A 56 17.13 -14.30 6.08
C ARG A 56 16.81 -15.30 7.21
N PHE A 57 17.72 -16.21 7.55
CA PHE A 57 17.56 -17.17 8.65
C PHE A 57 18.30 -16.77 9.93
N THR A 58 19.00 -15.65 9.93
CA THR A 58 19.67 -15.12 11.12
C THR A 58 19.04 -13.81 11.60
N HIS A 59 18.96 -13.64 12.92
CA HIS A 59 18.53 -12.40 13.56
C HIS A 59 19.63 -11.35 13.62
N GLU A 60 20.88 -11.77 13.57
CA GLU A 60 22.03 -10.89 13.69
C GLU A 60 22.19 -10.02 12.45
N TRP A 61 22.67 -8.79 12.66
CA TRP A 61 23.06 -7.91 11.57
C TRP A 61 24.49 -8.25 11.14
N THR A 62 24.60 -8.97 10.05
CA THR A 62 25.89 -9.45 9.54
C THR A 62 26.53 -8.43 8.58
N PRO A 63 27.86 -8.53 8.33
CA PRO A 63 28.50 -7.72 7.29
C PRO A 63 27.89 -7.90 5.91
N GLU A 64 27.39 -9.12 5.60
CA GLU A 64 26.70 -9.40 4.35
C GLU A 64 25.38 -8.60 4.27
N LYS A 65 24.60 -8.53 5.33
CA LYS A 65 23.39 -7.70 5.39
C LYS A 65 23.72 -6.21 5.28
N GLN A 66 24.86 -5.77 5.81
CA GLN A 66 25.30 -4.38 5.68
C GLN A 66 25.50 -3.99 4.20
N SER A 67 25.90 -4.93 3.34
CA SER A 67 26.08 -4.67 1.90
C SER A 67 24.79 -4.24 1.18
N LEU A 68 23.61 -4.47 1.79
CA LEU A 68 22.34 -3.92 1.28
C LEU A 68 22.38 -2.41 1.16
N PHE A 69 22.85 -1.74 2.20
CA PHE A 69 22.84 -0.26 2.24
C PHE A 69 23.84 0.34 1.25
N ASP A 70 25.00 -0.32 1.07
CA ASP A 70 25.97 0.09 0.06
C ASP A 70 25.37 -0.05 -1.36
N ALA A 71 24.59 -1.11 -1.59
CA ALA A 71 23.91 -1.33 -2.85
C ALA A 71 22.74 -0.32 -3.06
N PHE A 72 22.00 0.03 -2.02
CA PHE A 72 20.94 1.04 -2.08
C PHE A 72 21.51 2.43 -2.40
N ASP A 73 22.66 2.78 -1.84
CA ASP A 73 23.36 4.03 -2.15
C ASP A 73 23.84 4.04 -3.60
N ALA A 74 24.51 2.98 -4.02
CA ALA A 74 25.09 2.86 -5.36
C ALA A 74 24.04 2.83 -6.49
N SER A 75 22.84 2.29 -6.21
CA SER A 75 21.73 2.21 -7.18
C SER A 75 20.81 3.42 -7.22
N GLY A 76 21.05 4.42 -6.37
CA GLY A 76 20.19 5.61 -6.26
C GLY A 76 18.92 5.40 -5.43
N MET A 77 18.66 4.21 -4.87
CA MET A 77 17.47 3.96 -4.04
C MET A 77 17.42 4.86 -2.81
N THR A 78 18.55 5.09 -2.15
CA THR A 78 18.63 6.04 -1.03
C THR A 78 18.34 7.47 -1.48
N ALA A 79 18.92 7.91 -2.59
CA ALA A 79 18.70 9.24 -3.14
C ALA A 79 17.25 9.47 -3.60
N ALA A 80 16.53 8.43 -4.00
CA ALA A 80 15.12 8.49 -4.40
C ALA A 80 14.20 8.96 -3.26
N THR A 81 14.61 8.79 -2.00
CA THR A 81 13.82 9.21 -0.82
C THR A 81 14.00 10.68 -0.43
N LEU A 82 14.95 11.38 -1.04
CA LEU A 82 15.36 12.75 -0.65
C LEU A 82 14.83 13.80 -1.62
N ASN A 83 14.75 15.04 -1.17
CA ASN A 83 14.45 16.18 -2.04
C ASN A 83 15.65 16.50 -2.95
N ALA A 84 15.39 16.97 -4.15
CA ALA A 84 16.43 17.28 -5.15
C ALA A 84 17.48 18.28 -4.65
N ASP A 85 17.06 19.32 -3.93
CA ASP A 85 17.93 20.35 -3.32
C ASP A 85 18.83 19.81 -2.19
N CYS A 86 18.53 18.61 -1.68
CA CYS A 86 19.31 17.93 -0.64
C CYS A 86 20.08 16.69 -1.18
N GLY A 87 20.25 16.57 -2.48
CA GLY A 87 20.92 15.43 -3.12
C GLY A 87 20.00 14.28 -3.52
N GLY A 88 18.71 14.54 -3.61
CA GLY A 88 17.70 13.60 -4.09
C GLY A 88 17.71 13.42 -5.60
N LEU A 89 17.09 12.33 -6.05
CA LEU A 89 17.09 11.90 -7.44
C LEU A 89 15.96 12.54 -8.27
N PHE A 90 14.81 12.84 -7.66
CA PHE A 90 13.61 13.28 -8.38
C PHE A 90 13.29 14.75 -8.14
N GLU A 91 12.94 15.46 -9.20
CA GLU A 91 12.28 16.76 -9.12
C GLU A 91 10.75 16.58 -9.08
N GLY A 92 10.07 17.24 -8.15
CA GLY A 92 8.63 17.21 -7.96
C GLY A 92 8.11 15.97 -7.23
N PRO A 93 6.81 15.67 -7.37
CA PRO A 93 6.17 14.56 -6.68
C PRO A 93 6.79 13.20 -7.01
N ARG A 94 6.98 12.35 -6.01
CA ARG A 94 7.71 11.08 -6.14
C ARG A 94 6.99 9.86 -5.55
N ASN A 95 5.73 9.99 -5.15
CA ASN A 95 5.02 8.90 -4.47
C ASN A 95 4.90 7.64 -5.35
N LEU A 96 4.58 7.81 -6.64
CA LEU A 96 4.53 6.69 -7.57
C LEU A 96 5.92 6.11 -7.84
N ALA A 97 6.94 6.94 -8.03
CA ALA A 97 8.32 6.49 -8.22
C ALA A 97 8.81 5.65 -7.04
N MET A 98 8.56 6.12 -5.80
CA MET A 98 8.91 5.39 -4.57
C MET A 98 8.14 4.07 -4.45
N SER A 99 6.88 4.04 -4.82
CA SER A 99 6.09 2.80 -4.84
C SER A 99 6.65 1.78 -5.83
N LEU A 100 7.10 2.21 -7.01
CA LEU A 100 7.72 1.34 -8.01
C LEU A 100 9.09 0.81 -7.55
N VAL A 101 9.92 1.65 -6.92
CA VAL A 101 11.20 1.23 -6.30
C VAL A 101 10.97 0.19 -5.20
N THR A 102 9.99 0.44 -4.34
CA THR A 102 9.58 -0.48 -3.27
C THR A 102 9.06 -1.80 -3.84
N TYR A 103 8.25 -1.74 -4.90
CA TYR A 103 7.72 -2.92 -5.59
C TYR A 103 8.83 -3.82 -6.12
N GLU A 104 9.86 -3.27 -6.78
CA GLU A 104 11.00 -4.04 -7.30
C GLU A 104 11.77 -4.76 -6.19
N THR A 105 11.99 -4.10 -5.07
CA THR A 105 12.73 -4.68 -3.95
C THR A 105 11.90 -5.76 -3.24
N ALA A 106 10.63 -5.48 -2.98
CA ALA A 106 9.70 -6.42 -2.35
C ALA A 106 9.34 -7.62 -3.23
N TRP A 107 9.50 -7.51 -4.54
CA TRP A 107 9.40 -8.66 -5.46
C TRP A 107 10.32 -9.79 -5.03
N VAL A 108 11.48 -9.47 -4.49
CA VAL A 108 12.45 -10.44 -3.99
C VAL A 108 12.31 -10.67 -2.49
N ASP A 109 12.30 -9.59 -1.67
CA ASP A 109 12.28 -9.71 -0.21
C ASP A 109 11.68 -8.46 0.48
N ASN A 110 10.63 -8.65 1.28
CA ASN A 110 9.97 -7.57 2.01
C ASN A 110 10.83 -7.00 3.13
N GLY A 111 11.72 -7.80 3.73
CA GLY A 111 12.66 -7.34 4.74
C GLY A 111 13.68 -6.35 4.18
N ALA A 112 14.20 -6.62 2.99
CA ALA A 112 15.10 -5.70 2.28
C ALA A 112 14.36 -4.40 1.87
N ALA A 113 13.13 -4.51 1.37
CA ALA A 113 12.30 -3.35 1.07
C ALA A 113 12.05 -2.51 2.33
N THR A 114 11.74 -3.14 3.46
CA THR A 114 11.56 -2.47 4.75
C THR A 114 12.83 -1.76 5.22
N SER A 115 14.00 -2.37 5.05
CA SER A 115 15.28 -1.74 5.42
C SER A 115 15.55 -0.45 4.63
N SER A 116 15.24 -0.44 3.33
CA SER A 116 15.31 0.77 2.50
C SER A 116 14.29 1.80 2.93
N PHE A 117 13.04 1.38 3.09
CA PHE A 117 11.89 2.23 3.35
C PHE A 117 11.90 2.90 4.74
N VAL A 118 12.51 2.28 5.76
CA VAL A 118 12.58 2.85 7.12
C VAL A 118 13.48 4.08 7.19
N ASN A 119 14.43 4.25 6.28
CA ASN A 119 15.14 5.52 6.16
C ASN A 119 14.17 6.67 5.80
N ASP A 120 13.25 6.41 4.88
CA ASP A 120 12.18 7.36 4.52
C ASP A 120 11.20 7.56 5.68
N LEU A 121 10.82 6.51 6.41
CA LEU A 121 9.97 6.62 7.59
C LEU A 121 10.60 7.48 8.69
N ALA A 122 11.90 7.34 8.94
CA ALA A 122 12.64 8.18 9.90
C ALA A 122 12.77 9.63 9.44
N MET A 123 12.96 9.83 8.13
CA MET A 123 13.05 11.16 7.50
C MET A 123 11.68 11.82 7.33
N GLY A 124 10.61 11.05 7.15
CA GLY A 124 9.26 11.55 6.86
C GLY A 124 8.78 12.65 7.80
N PRO A 125 8.88 12.52 9.14
CA PRO A 125 8.54 13.59 10.07
C PRO A 125 9.29 14.90 9.81
N ILE A 126 10.57 14.82 9.44
CA ILE A 126 11.41 15.96 9.14
C ILE A 126 11.06 16.54 7.76
N ALA A 127 10.94 15.70 6.76
CA ALA A 127 10.62 16.10 5.38
C ALA A 127 9.26 16.80 5.27
N GLU A 128 8.25 16.26 5.96
CA GLU A 128 6.89 16.82 5.89
C GLU A 128 6.72 18.05 6.79
N MET A 129 7.21 18.01 8.02
CA MET A 129 6.85 18.94 9.08
C MET A 129 8.03 19.66 9.74
N GLY A 130 9.27 19.32 9.37
CA GLY A 130 10.48 19.94 9.91
C GLY A 130 10.61 21.40 9.52
N THR A 131 11.40 22.16 10.30
CA THR A 131 11.82 23.52 9.90
C THR A 131 12.75 23.43 8.69
N PRO A 132 12.94 24.53 7.93
CA PRO A 132 13.89 24.56 6.80
C PRO A 132 15.29 24.08 7.19
N GLU A 133 15.77 24.47 8.38
CA GLU A 133 17.09 24.08 8.89
C GLU A 133 17.16 22.59 9.20
N GLN A 134 16.10 22.00 9.80
CA GLN A 134 16.01 20.59 10.07
C GLN A 134 16.00 19.79 8.76
N LYS A 135 15.20 20.21 7.78
CA LYS A 135 15.12 19.56 6.46
C LYS A 135 16.49 19.56 5.79
N THR A 136 17.10 20.74 5.63
CA THR A 136 18.42 20.87 4.99
C THR A 136 19.47 20.01 5.69
N LYS A 137 19.56 20.08 7.03
CA LYS A 137 20.57 19.33 7.79
C LYS A 137 20.43 17.82 7.59
N TYR A 138 19.27 17.27 7.91
CA TYR A 138 19.11 15.80 7.97
C TYR A 138 19.00 15.16 6.60
N MET A 139 18.33 15.81 5.64
CA MET A 139 18.25 15.25 4.28
C MET A 139 19.64 15.25 3.61
N THR A 140 20.43 16.31 3.78
CA THR A 140 21.81 16.36 3.26
C THR A 140 22.69 15.26 3.89
N LEU A 141 22.59 15.02 5.20
CA LEU A 141 23.35 13.95 5.87
C LEU A 141 22.94 12.55 5.40
N CYS A 142 21.70 12.35 5.01
CA CYS A 142 21.21 11.09 4.47
C CYS A 142 21.52 10.89 2.98
N ALA A 143 22.01 11.93 2.29
CA ALA A 143 22.37 11.80 0.87
C ALA A 143 23.67 11.00 0.68
N PRO A 144 23.70 10.02 -0.23
CA PRO A 144 24.92 9.35 -0.60
C PRO A 144 25.96 10.35 -1.14
N GLY A 145 27.21 10.18 -0.70
CA GLY A 145 28.30 11.08 -1.12
C GLY A 145 28.27 12.48 -0.48
N ASN A 146 27.49 12.69 0.58
CA ASN A 146 27.46 13.96 1.32
C ASN A 146 28.83 14.34 1.93
N PRO A 147 29.05 15.62 2.30
CA PRO A 147 30.35 16.09 2.79
C PRO A 147 30.86 15.41 4.06
N SER A 148 30.02 14.75 4.85
CA SER A 148 30.46 14.02 6.05
C SER A 148 31.21 12.71 5.73
N GLY A 149 31.16 12.26 4.47
CA GLY A 149 31.76 11.01 4.01
C GLY A 149 31.02 9.74 4.44
N LYS A 150 29.84 9.87 5.10
CA LYS A 150 29.00 8.78 5.53
C LYS A 150 27.53 9.08 5.24
N THR A 151 26.81 8.17 4.61
CA THR A 151 25.35 8.24 4.46
C THR A 151 24.69 7.91 5.79
N TRP A 152 23.97 8.87 6.38
CA TRP A 152 23.27 8.66 7.64
C TRP A 152 22.03 7.80 7.44
N ARG A 153 21.78 6.94 8.43
CA ARG A 153 20.59 6.06 8.49
C ARG A 153 19.70 6.48 9.63
N GLY A 154 18.41 6.40 9.40
CA GLY A 154 17.42 6.79 10.39
C GLY A 154 16.61 5.62 10.94
N SER A 155 16.05 5.84 12.14
CA SER A 155 15.04 5.00 12.77
C SER A 155 13.86 5.83 13.24
N PHE A 156 12.70 5.18 13.44
CA PHE A 156 11.48 5.83 13.89
C PHE A 156 10.95 5.14 15.15
N ALA A 157 10.95 5.84 16.30
CA ALA A 157 10.58 5.28 17.59
C ALA A 157 9.20 5.77 18.07
N LEU A 158 8.16 5.11 17.62
CA LEU A 158 6.80 5.29 18.11
C LEU A 158 6.44 4.20 19.12
N THR A 159 6.52 2.93 18.72
CA THR A 159 6.09 1.76 19.50
C THR A 159 6.90 1.60 20.78
N GLU A 160 6.21 1.29 21.87
CA GLU A 160 6.75 1.12 23.22
C GLU A 160 6.42 -0.26 23.79
N PRO A 161 7.06 -0.70 24.90
CA PRO A 161 6.68 -1.94 25.56
C PRO A 161 5.24 -1.92 26.08
N LEU A 162 4.68 -3.11 26.35
CA LEU A 162 3.37 -3.25 26.99
C LEU A 162 3.26 -2.36 28.24
N PRO A 163 2.10 -1.71 28.51
CA PRO A 163 0.85 -1.78 27.74
C PRO A 163 0.72 -0.79 26.59
N TYR A 164 1.75 -0.03 26.27
CA TYR A 164 1.75 1.08 25.30
C TYR A 164 2.11 0.63 23.88
N VAL A 165 1.94 -0.65 23.59
CA VAL A 165 2.12 -1.20 22.23
C VAL A 165 0.96 -0.76 21.35
N GLY A 166 1.30 -0.16 20.21
CA GLY A 166 0.33 0.21 19.16
C GLY A 166 0.34 1.68 18.81
N VAL A 167 0.13 1.94 17.54
CA VAL A 167 0.12 3.28 16.94
C VAL A 167 -1.18 4.05 17.20
N ASP A 168 -2.20 3.37 17.68
CA ASP A 168 -3.57 3.88 17.86
C ASP A 168 -3.92 4.22 19.31
N THR A 169 -3.00 4.03 20.26
CA THR A 169 -3.28 4.28 21.68
C THR A 169 -3.40 5.76 22.02
N GLY A 170 -2.73 6.62 21.27
CA GLY A 170 -2.64 8.06 21.55
C GLY A 170 -1.93 8.41 22.86
N VAL A 171 -1.46 7.40 23.62
CA VAL A 171 -0.79 7.54 24.90
C VAL A 171 0.64 7.03 24.76
N LEU A 172 1.61 7.86 25.16
CA LEU A 172 3.03 7.53 25.12
C LEU A 172 3.58 7.38 26.54
N CYS A 173 4.49 6.44 26.75
CA CYS A 173 5.30 6.30 27.96
C CYS A 173 6.56 7.19 27.90
N GLY A 174 7.11 7.41 26.70
CA GLY A 174 8.27 8.28 26.49
C GLY A 174 7.99 9.71 26.90
N ARG A 175 8.98 10.36 27.53
CA ARG A 175 8.85 11.69 28.12
C ARG A 175 9.89 12.65 27.60
N VAL A 176 9.48 13.90 27.48
CA VAL A 176 10.36 15.06 27.26
C VAL A 176 10.18 16.02 28.41
N SER A 177 11.29 16.48 29.00
CA SER A 177 11.34 17.45 30.10
C SER A 177 12.43 18.47 29.87
N VAL A 178 12.36 19.62 30.56
CA VAL A 178 13.39 20.65 30.48
C VAL A 178 14.55 20.27 31.41
N ALA A 179 15.69 19.93 30.84
CA ALA A 179 16.91 19.58 31.59
C ALA A 179 17.59 20.82 32.10
N GLU A 180 17.84 21.81 31.26
CA GLU A 180 18.51 23.09 31.60
C GLU A 180 17.92 24.20 30.73
N TRP A 181 17.67 25.36 31.35
CA TRP A 181 17.23 26.56 30.64
C TRP A 181 17.66 27.83 31.39
N LYS A 182 18.48 28.64 30.75
CA LYS A 182 18.92 29.94 31.22
C LYS A 182 18.31 31.03 30.36
N ASP A 183 18.11 32.21 30.96
CA ASP A 183 17.59 33.38 30.24
C ASP A 183 18.48 33.75 29.04
N GLY A 184 17.89 33.85 27.88
CA GLY A 184 18.57 34.17 26.62
C GLY A 184 19.30 33.00 25.95
N GLU A 185 19.30 31.79 26.54
CA GLU A 185 19.87 30.59 25.95
C GLU A 185 18.77 29.67 25.41
N GLU A 186 19.15 28.80 24.47
CA GLU A 186 18.26 27.75 23.97
C GLU A 186 18.02 26.73 25.09
N PRO A 187 16.74 26.31 25.35
CA PRO A 187 16.46 25.26 26.31
C PRO A 187 17.08 23.91 25.91
N MET A 188 17.65 23.22 26.90
CA MET A 188 18.08 21.83 26.76
C MET A 188 17.00 20.90 27.28
N LEU A 189 16.65 19.87 26.49
CA LEU A 189 15.59 18.91 26.78
C LEU A 189 16.20 17.56 27.12
N ARG A 190 15.72 16.93 28.18
CA ARG A 190 15.95 15.51 28.45
C ARG A 190 14.88 14.69 27.74
N VAL A 191 15.29 13.72 26.94
CA VAL A 191 14.48 12.80 26.18
C VAL A 191 14.63 11.40 26.77
N GLU A 192 13.54 10.83 27.27
CA GLU A 192 13.49 9.50 27.85
C GLU A 192 12.53 8.62 27.05
N LYS A 193 13.03 7.51 26.47
CA LYS A 193 12.24 6.58 25.67
C LYS A 193 12.69 5.14 25.86
N ARG A 194 11.72 4.25 26.02
CA ARG A 194 11.91 2.81 25.79
C ARG A 194 11.13 2.41 24.56
N GLY A 195 11.87 2.02 23.51
CA GLY A 195 11.28 1.56 22.28
C GLY A 195 11.02 0.06 22.28
N ARG A 196 10.11 -0.39 21.42
CA ARG A 196 9.85 -1.78 21.12
C ARG A 196 9.67 -1.95 19.62
N PHE A 197 10.30 -2.96 19.04
CA PHE A 197 10.22 -3.26 17.59
C PHE A 197 10.72 -2.11 16.70
N ILE A 198 11.78 -1.43 17.09
CA ILE A 198 12.29 -0.29 16.33
C ILE A 198 13.21 -0.77 15.20
N THR A 199 12.77 -0.60 13.96
CA THR A 199 13.51 -1.03 12.77
C THR A 199 14.70 -0.11 12.50
N ASN A 200 15.80 -0.66 11.98
CA ASN A 200 17.08 -0.04 11.69
C ASN A 200 17.84 0.51 12.93
N ILE A 201 17.40 0.22 14.15
CA ILE A 201 18.02 0.77 15.36
C ILE A 201 19.50 0.40 15.52
N GLU A 202 19.90 -0.79 15.07
CA GLU A 202 21.29 -1.27 15.15
C GLU A 202 22.27 -0.41 14.36
N ILE A 203 21.80 0.17 13.26
CA ILE A 203 22.64 0.87 12.29
C ILE A 203 22.36 2.37 12.20
N CYS A 204 21.37 2.88 12.93
CA CYS A 204 20.95 4.27 12.80
C CYS A 204 21.97 5.27 13.35
N ASP A 205 22.08 6.40 12.69
CA ASP A 205 22.84 7.57 13.12
C ASP A 205 21.96 8.57 13.85
N TYR A 206 20.66 8.58 13.52
CA TYR A 206 19.65 9.38 14.21
C TYR A 206 18.32 8.60 14.32
N ILE A 207 17.49 9.06 15.24
CA ILE A 207 16.18 8.49 15.48
C ILE A 207 15.16 9.63 15.70
N THR A 208 13.99 9.52 15.09
CA THR A 208 12.84 10.38 15.36
C THR A 208 11.95 9.73 16.41
N ILE A 209 11.70 10.43 17.51
CA ILE A 209 11.07 9.87 18.72
C ILE A 209 9.78 10.60 19.03
N ALA A 210 8.69 9.87 19.18
CA ALA A 210 7.42 10.40 19.68
C ALA A 210 7.41 10.41 21.23
N LEU A 211 7.07 11.56 21.82
CA LEU A 211 7.16 11.84 23.25
C LEU A 211 5.96 12.62 23.75
N ASP A 212 5.61 12.41 25.01
CA ASP A 212 4.65 13.22 25.76
C ASP A 212 5.37 14.08 26.82
N SER A 213 4.70 15.12 27.33
CA SER A 213 5.26 15.99 28.36
C SER A 213 5.57 15.21 29.64
N GLY A 214 6.74 15.47 30.22
CA GLY A 214 7.17 14.98 31.53
C GLY A 214 7.45 16.10 32.55
N ASP A 215 7.17 17.36 32.19
CA ASP A 215 7.53 18.55 32.98
C ASP A 215 6.46 19.64 32.82
N GLU A 216 6.17 20.39 33.88
CA GLU A 216 5.23 21.53 33.85
C GLU A 216 5.73 22.68 32.92
N ARG A 217 7.04 22.79 32.70
CA ARG A 217 7.66 23.72 31.77
C ARG A 217 7.59 23.29 30.29
N PHE A 218 7.00 22.14 30.01
CA PHE A 218 6.79 21.61 28.67
C PHE A 218 5.33 21.19 28.50
N LYS A 219 4.62 21.70 27.52
CA LYS A 219 3.17 21.45 27.37
C LYS A 219 2.85 20.76 26.05
N GLY A 220 2.23 19.59 26.14
CA GLY A 220 1.76 18.81 24.99
C GLY A 220 2.74 17.71 24.59
N SER A 221 2.45 17.05 23.47
CA SER A 221 3.28 16.01 22.89
C SER A 221 4.05 16.53 21.68
N CYS A 222 5.14 15.89 21.32
CA CYS A 222 5.97 16.27 20.18
C CYS A 222 6.67 15.07 19.56
N MET A 223 7.39 15.32 18.47
CA MET A 223 8.46 14.44 17.98
C MET A 223 9.80 15.19 18.06
N VAL A 224 10.83 14.46 18.47
CA VAL A 224 12.20 15.00 18.63
C VAL A 224 13.19 14.18 17.84
N VAL A 225 14.14 14.83 17.18
CA VAL A 225 15.27 14.16 16.53
C VAL A 225 16.39 13.99 17.55
N VAL A 226 16.83 12.74 17.74
CA VAL A 226 17.99 12.40 18.58
C VAL A 226 19.07 11.78 17.71
N GLU A 227 20.29 12.24 17.84
CA GLU A 227 21.46 11.69 17.17
C GLU A 227 22.15 10.65 18.07
N ALA A 228 22.71 9.61 17.49
CA ALA A 228 23.37 8.55 18.27
C ALA A 228 24.57 9.04 19.10
N THR A 229 25.06 10.23 18.81
CA THR A 229 26.17 10.90 19.50
C THR A 229 25.75 11.92 20.54
N ASP A 230 24.45 12.14 20.75
CA ASP A 230 23.94 13.09 21.73
C ASP A 230 24.35 12.68 23.16
N PRO A 231 24.60 13.65 24.05
CA PRO A 231 25.03 13.38 25.42
C PRO A 231 24.01 12.59 26.22
N GLY A 232 24.45 11.50 26.87
CA GLY A 232 23.62 10.63 27.68
C GLY A 232 23.71 9.16 27.27
N LYS A 233 22.60 8.46 27.43
CA LYS A 233 22.50 7.02 27.10
C LYS A 233 21.74 6.82 25.79
N PHE A 234 22.44 6.41 24.74
CA PHE A 234 21.84 5.89 23.51
C PHE A 234 22.13 4.38 23.43
N ASP A 235 21.25 3.58 24.02
CA ASP A 235 21.37 2.12 24.04
C ASP A 235 20.44 1.53 22.98
N ARG A 236 21.00 0.87 21.98
CA ARG A 236 20.26 0.22 20.90
C ARG A 236 19.41 -0.98 21.37
N GLY A 237 19.70 -1.49 22.56
CA GLY A 237 18.98 -2.59 23.19
C GLY A 237 19.24 -3.94 22.53
N ALA A 238 18.44 -4.93 22.95
CA ALA A 238 18.51 -6.25 22.37
C ALA A 238 17.77 -6.31 21.03
N GLN A 239 18.33 -7.08 20.11
CA GLN A 239 17.64 -7.37 18.84
C GLN A 239 16.37 -8.18 19.09
N THR A 240 15.31 -7.83 18.37
CA THR A 240 14.06 -8.60 18.38
C THR A 240 14.24 -9.87 17.58
N LYS A 241 14.00 -11.03 18.21
CA LYS A 241 14.01 -12.34 17.54
C LYS A 241 12.70 -12.56 16.76
N LYS A 242 12.51 -11.83 15.68
CA LYS A 242 11.35 -11.94 14.80
C LYS A 242 11.53 -13.09 13.80
N LEU A 243 10.42 -13.67 13.35
CA LEU A 243 10.41 -14.80 12.39
C LEU A 243 10.26 -14.33 10.94
N VAL A 244 10.15 -13.04 10.71
CA VAL A 244 9.81 -12.41 9.43
C VAL A 244 10.70 -11.19 9.18
N HIS A 245 10.84 -10.75 7.93
CA HIS A 245 11.65 -9.59 7.55
C HIS A 245 13.09 -9.66 8.08
N GLN A 246 13.74 -10.80 7.92
CA GLN A 246 15.07 -11.04 8.49
C GLN A 246 16.19 -10.22 7.82
N LEU A 247 15.95 -9.68 6.61
CA LEU A 247 16.87 -8.71 5.98
C LEU A 247 16.63 -7.27 6.47
N SER A 248 15.82 -7.07 7.51
CA SER A 248 15.74 -5.83 8.27
C SER A 248 16.11 -6.07 9.73
N ASN A 249 16.83 -5.13 10.29
CA ASN A 249 17.17 -5.12 11.72
C ASN A 249 16.00 -4.54 12.52
N THR A 250 15.77 -5.06 13.74
CA THR A 250 14.73 -4.54 14.65
C THR A 250 15.18 -4.77 16.09
N GLY A 251 15.07 -3.77 16.94
CA GLY A 251 15.48 -3.88 18.34
C GLY A 251 14.62 -3.06 19.30
N ASP A 252 14.99 -3.11 20.58
CA ASP A 252 14.26 -2.52 21.71
C ASP A 252 15.14 -1.47 22.44
N PRO A 253 15.29 -0.25 21.90
CA PRO A 253 16.21 0.74 22.43
C PRO A 253 15.79 1.33 23.77
N VAL A 254 16.80 1.77 24.53
CA VAL A 254 16.62 2.60 25.74
C VAL A 254 17.41 3.88 25.55
N ILE A 255 16.68 4.99 25.44
CA ILE A 255 17.22 6.33 25.18
C ILE A 255 17.00 7.19 26.44
N ASP A 256 18.06 7.86 26.89
CA ASP A 256 18.05 8.88 27.95
C ASP A 256 19.16 9.87 27.63
N VAL A 257 18.83 10.91 26.88
CA VAL A 257 19.80 11.88 26.32
C VAL A 257 19.33 13.30 26.55
N VAL A 258 20.26 14.23 26.41
CA VAL A 258 19.98 15.68 26.47
C VAL A 258 20.24 16.29 25.11
N VAL A 259 19.23 17.00 24.58
CA VAL A 259 19.27 17.64 23.26
C VAL A 259 18.75 19.06 23.30
N PRO A 260 19.20 19.97 22.40
CA PRO A 260 18.63 21.30 22.31
C PRO A 260 17.16 21.29 21.83
N ALA A 261 16.36 22.26 22.25
CA ALA A 261 14.94 22.35 21.90
C ALA A 261 14.69 22.52 20.40
N SER A 262 15.66 23.04 19.65
CA SER A 262 15.64 23.11 18.18
C SER A 262 15.53 21.74 17.50
N ARG A 263 15.71 20.63 18.24
CA ARG A 263 15.47 19.26 17.77
C ARG A 263 13.99 18.86 17.76
N ILE A 264 13.08 19.67 18.33
CA ILE A 264 11.63 19.47 18.21
C ILE A 264 11.24 19.64 16.74
N ILE A 265 10.67 18.62 16.13
CA ILE A 265 10.25 18.67 14.72
C ILE A 265 9.14 19.71 14.54
N GLY A 266 9.33 20.62 13.57
CA GLY A 266 8.43 21.75 13.32
C GLY A 266 8.62 22.93 14.28
N GLY A 267 9.58 22.83 15.21
CA GLY A 267 9.93 23.90 16.15
C GLY A 267 8.96 24.04 17.33
N TYR A 268 9.15 25.08 18.09
CA TYR A 268 8.39 25.37 19.31
C TYR A 268 8.21 26.89 19.52
N THR A 269 7.32 27.26 20.43
CA THR A 269 7.14 28.60 20.96
C THR A 269 7.31 28.59 22.48
N VAL A 270 7.72 29.72 23.04
CA VAL A 270 7.75 29.91 24.50
C VAL A 270 6.59 30.82 24.90
N LYS A 271 5.77 30.34 25.85
CA LYS A 271 4.66 31.11 26.43
C LYS A 271 4.73 31.03 27.95
N ASP A 272 4.88 32.16 28.59
CA ASP A 272 4.91 32.26 30.05
C ASP A 272 5.95 31.34 30.72
N GLY A 273 7.14 31.18 30.11
CA GLY A 273 8.20 30.29 30.59
C GLY A 273 7.94 28.82 30.34
N VAL A 274 6.97 28.46 29.49
CA VAL A 274 6.63 27.10 29.09
C VAL A 274 6.92 26.89 27.62
N ILE A 275 7.59 25.79 27.29
CA ILE A 275 7.84 25.34 25.92
C ILE A 275 6.55 24.68 25.38
N VAL A 276 6.11 25.14 24.24
CA VAL A 276 4.93 24.58 23.52
C VAL A 276 5.36 24.19 22.12
N PRO A 277 5.42 22.89 21.78
CA PRO A 277 5.67 22.43 20.42
C PRO A 277 4.64 23.02 19.44
N ASN A 278 5.09 23.39 18.25
CA ASN A 278 4.18 23.91 17.21
C ASN A 278 3.28 22.81 16.63
N LEU A 279 3.70 21.55 16.73
CA LEU A 279 3.00 20.37 16.22
C LEU A 279 3.02 19.26 17.28
N SER A 280 1.89 18.56 17.44
CA SER A 280 1.81 17.35 18.23
C SER A 280 2.39 16.14 17.48
N HIS A 281 2.80 15.10 18.22
CA HIS A 281 3.23 13.85 17.58
C HIS A 281 2.13 13.24 16.70
N SER A 282 0.86 13.35 17.11
CA SER A 282 -0.27 12.79 16.36
C SER A 282 -0.48 13.47 15.00
N GLU A 283 -0.30 14.79 14.92
CA GLU A 283 -0.38 15.53 13.65
C GLU A 283 0.73 15.11 12.69
N ILE A 284 1.96 14.96 13.20
CA ILE A 284 3.11 14.52 12.40
C ILE A 284 2.89 13.09 11.90
N ILE A 285 2.49 12.18 12.78
CA ILE A 285 2.25 10.77 12.43
C ILE A 285 1.13 10.62 11.40
N ALA A 286 0.04 11.37 11.54
CA ALA A 286 -1.07 11.33 10.57
C ALA A 286 -0.60 11.72 9.15
N GLN A 287 0.27 12.71 9.04
CA GLN A 287 0.82 13.15 7.75
C GLN A 287 1.78 12.11 7.15
N VAL A 288 2.67 11.53 7.96
CA VAL A 288 3.66 10.54 7.51
C VAL A 288 2.97 9.23 7.10
N PHE A 289 2.08 8.68 7.93
CA PHE A 289 1.45 7.39 7.67
C PHE A 289 0.49 7.40 6.48
N SER A 290 0.03 8.56 6.02
CA SER A 290 -0.75 8.64 4.78
C SER A 290 0.05 8.16 3.57
N LYS A 291 1.37 8.37 3.53
CA LYS A 291 2.26 7.94 2.43
C LYS A 291 2.85 6.56 2.67
N THR A 292 3.38 6.30 3.87
CA THR A 292 4.11 5.06 4.18
C THR A 292 3.24 3.81 4.13
N ARG A 293 1.95 3.90 4.44
CA ARG A 293 0.98 2.80 4.29
C ARG A 293 0.86 2.29 2.86
N VAL A 294 0.96 3.18 1.88
CA VAL A 294 0.92 2.79 0.46
C VAL A 294 2.10 1.91 0.11
N GLY A 295 3.32 2.29 0.53
CA GLY A 295 4.52 1.48 0.33
C GLY A 295 4.35 0.05 0.88
N VAL A 296 3.79 -0.08 2.10
CA VAL A 296 3.51 -1.40 2.70
C VAL A 296 2.49 -2.20 1.89
N GLY A 297 1.41 -1.56 1.42
CA GLY A 297 0.43 -2.22 0.54
C GLY A 297 1.04 -2.68 -0.78
N VAL A 298 1.94 -1.88 -1.35
CA VAL A 298 2.68 -2.21 -2.58
C VAL A 298 3.64 -3.39 -2.38
N MET A 299 4.27 -3.53 -1.21
CA MET A 299 5.10 -4.71 -0.88
C MET A 299 4.27 -6.00 -0.92
N GLY A 300 3.07 -6.00 -0.34
CA GLY A 300 2.15 -7.13 -0.42
C GLY A 300 1.77 -7.50 -1.86
N ALA A 301 1.48 -6.49 -2.70
CA ALA A 301 1.17 -6.69 -4.11
C ALA A 301 2.34 -7.30 -4.89
N ALA A 302 3.56 -6.81 -4.67
CA ALA A 302 4.77 -7.31 -5.29
C ALA A 302 5.06 -8.78 -4.91
N SER A 303 4.93 -9.10 -3.62
CA SER A 303 5.09 -10.47 -3.12
C SER A 303 4.12 -11.43 -3.82
N LEU A 304 2.84 -11.03 -3.92
CA LEU A 304 1.82 -11.86 -4.55
C LEU A 304 2.07 -12.03 -6.06
N MET A 305 2.41 -10.95 -6.76
CA MET A 305 2.72 -11.01 -8.20
C MET A 305 3.95 -11.90 -8.47
N SER A 306 4.97 -11.83 -7.62
CA SER A 306 6.18 -12.63 -7.77
C SER A 306 5.96 -14.14 -7.64
N ALA A 307 4.78 -14.57 -7.16
CA ALA A 307 4.44 -15.98 -7.04
C ALA A 307 3.97 -16.63 -8.36
N ILE A 308 3.52 -15.84 -9.33
CA ILE A 308 2.87 -16.36 -10.55
C ILE A 308 3.83 -17.23 -11.35
N GLU A 309 5.01 -16.74 -11.64
CA GLU A 309 5.99 -17.44 -12.47
C GLU A 309 6.52 -18.74 -11.83
N PRO A 310 6.99 -18.76 -10.57
CA PRO A 310 7.41 -20.00 -9.93
C PRO A 310 6.33 -21.07 -9.88
N VAL A 311 5.07 -20.67 -9.64
CA VAL A 311 3.94 -21.63 -9.62
C VAL A 311 3.69 -22.21 -11.02
N ILE A 312 3.71 -21.39 -12.08
CA ILE A 312 3.58 -21.88 -13.46
C ILE A 312 4.70 -22.88 -13.78
N ARG A 313 5.96 -22.54 -13.46
CA ARG A 313 7.12 -23.43 -13.70
C ARG A 313 6.95 -24.77 -12.99
N TYR A 314 6.61 -24.75 -11.72
CA TYR A 314 6.35 -25.96 -10.95
C TYR A 314 5.25 -26.81 -11.57
N GLN A 315 4.11 -26.21 -11.92
CA GLN A 315 2.99 -26.94 -12.49
C GLN A 315 3.31 -27.59 -13.84
N ARG A 316 4.19 -26.98 -14.64
CA ARG A 316 4.64 -27.53 -15.94
C ARG A 316 5.66 -28.65 -15.78
N THR A 317 6.35 -28.72 -14.67
CA THR A 317 7.36 -29.76 -14.40
C THR A 317 6.83 -30.92 -13.57
N ARG A 318 5.77 -30.68 -12.77
CA ARG A 318 5.16 -31.68 -11.90
C ARG A 318 4.16 -32.56 -12.65
N PHE A 319 4.53 -33.81 -12.87
CA PHE A 319 3.65 -34.77 -13.50
C PHE A 319 2.64 -35.35 -12.54
N ARG A 320 1.42 -35.50 -13.03
CA ARG A 320 0.38 -36.28 -12.39
C ARG A 320 -0.26 -37.15 -13.44
N GLY A 321 -0.17 -38.45 -13.27
CA GLY A 321 -0.84 -39.41 -14.17
C GLY A 321 -2.31 -38.99 -14.35
N ALA A 322 -2.77 -38.90 -15.59
CA ALA A 322 -4.14 -38.61 -15.93
C ALA A 322 -4.73 -39.80 -16.67
N LEU A 323 -6.01 -40.12 -16.43
CA LEU A 323 -6.74 -41.07 -17.24
C LEU A 323 -6.71 -40.62 -18.71
N GLY A 324 -6.29 -41.52 -19.62
CA GLY A 324 -6.19 -41.22 -21.06
C GLY A 324 -4.89 -40.58 -21.52
N VAL A 325 -3.89 -40.38 -20.65
CA VAL A 325 -2.53 -39.95 -21.05
C VAL A 325 -1.64 -41.20 -21.12
N ASN A 326 -1.18 -41.51 -22.32
CA ASN A 326 -0.36 -42.68 -22.59
C ASN A 326 1.13 -42.40 -22.38
N GLU A 327 1.91 -43.45 -22.16
CA GLU A 327 3.37 -43.39 -22.23
C GLU A 327 3.79 -42.80 -23.60
N GLY A 328 4.62 -41.78 -23.58
CA GLY A 328 5.02 -41.02 -24.78
C GLY A 328 4.21 -39.76 -25.09
N SER A 329 3.17 -39.45 -24.31
CA SER A 329 2.48 -38.14 -24.44
C SER A 329 3.46 -37.00 -24.18
N PRO A 330 3.28 -35.86 -24.85
CA PRO A 330 4.13 -34.67 -24.61
C PRO A 330 4.16 -34.30 -23.12
N ARG A 331 5.32 -33.97 -22.62
CA ARG A 331 5.52 -33.61 -21.21
C ARG A 331 4.54 -32.51 -20.74
N HIS A 332 4.25 -31.54 -21.60
CA HIS A 332 3.28 -30.50 -21.35
C HIS A 332 1.88 -31.03 -21.03
N ALA A 333 1.42 -32.06 -21.74
CA ALA A 333 0.09 -32.66 -21.50
C ALA A 333 0.00 -33.45 -20.19
N LEU A 334 1.13 -33.79 -19.57
CA LEU A 334 1.20 -34.53 -18.31
C LEU A 334 1.27 -33.61 -17.09
N GLY A 335 1.54 -32.31 -17.27
CA GLY A 335 1.75 -31.35 -16.17
C GLY A 335 0.46 -31.00 -15.42
N LEU A 336 0.63 -30.47 -14.21
CA LEU A 336 -0.50 -30.03 -13.38
C LEU A 336 -1.28 -28.87 -14.00
N GLN A 337 -0.67 -28.05 -14.86
CA GLN A 337 -1.34 -26.95 -15.56
C GLN A 337 -2.51 -27.44 -16.45
N MET A 338 -2.60 -28.74 -16.73
CA MET A 338 -3.74 -29.33 -17.45
C MET A 338 -4.92 -29.66 -16.51
N LYS A 339 -4.84 -29.32 -15.23
CA LYS A 339 -5.92 -29.50 -14.25
C LYS A 339 -6.66 -28.19 -14.03
N GLU A 340 -7.97 -28.24 -14.27
CA GLU A 340 -8.85 -27.07 -14.16
C GLU A 340 -8.77 -26.40 -12.77
N ASP A 341 -8.83 -27.19 -11.68
CA ASP A 341 -8.74 -26.66 -10.32
C ASP A 341 -7.44 -25.88 -10.06
N VAL A 342 -6.33 -26.33 -10.66
CA VAL A 342 -5.01 -25.69 -10.53
C VAL A 342 -4.98 -24.35 -11.24
N THR A 343 -5.41 -24.32 -12.51
CA THR A 343 -5.38 -23.10 -13.33
C THR A 343 -6.42 -22.08 -12.89
N GLN A 344 -7.60 -22.52 -12.42
CA GLN A 344 -8.64 -21.66 -11.85
C GLN A 344 -8.16 -20.94 -10.59
N ARG A 345 -7.48 -21.66 -9.70
CA ARG A 345 -6.91 -21.04 -8.47
C ARG A 345 -5.76 -20.11 -8.79
N LEU A 346 -4.92 -20.45 -9.77
CA LEU A 346 -3.82 -19.56 -10.18
C LEU A 346 -4.35 -18.31 -10.89
N ALA A 347 -5.47 -18.41 -11.63
CA ALA A 347 -6.14 -17.25 -12.20
C ALA A 347 -6.66 -16.28 -11.13
N ASP A 348 -7.20 -16.80 -10.01
CA ASP A 348 -7.57 -15.95 -8.86
C ASP A 348 -6.33 -15.24 -8.24
N VAL A 349 -5.23 -15.97 -8.09
CA VAL A 349 -3.97 -15.40 -7.56
C VAL A 349 -3.49 -14.27 -8.48
N TRP A 350 -3.45 -14.51 -9.78
CA TRP A 350 -2.99 -13.51 -10.75
C TRP A 350 -3.92 -12.28 -10.81
N ALA A 351 -5.23 -12.49 -10.91
CA ALA A 351 -6.21 -11.41 -10.93
C ALA A 351 -6.14 -10.54 -9.65
N THR A 352 -5.94 -11.17 -8.49
CA THR A 352 -5.75 -10.46 -7.23
C THR A 352 -4.44 -9.67 -7.22
N ALA A 353 -3.36 -10.25 -7.72
CA ALA A 353 -2.05 -9.60 -7.77
C ALA A 353 -2.05 -8.35 -8.67
N GLU A 354 -2.70 -8.42 -9.84
CA GLU A 354 -2.87 -7.27 -10.75
C GLU A 354 -3.71 -6.17 -10.09
N ALA A 355 -4.84 -6.52 -9.47
CA ALA A 355 -5.71 -5.56 -8.79
C ALA A 355 -5.01 -4.90 -7.59
N ALA A 356 -4.22 -5.66 -6.82
CA ALA A 356 -3.43 -5.15 -5.71
C ALA A 356 -2.35 -4.17 -6.18
N SER A 357 -1.65 -4.49 -7.26
CA SER A 357 -0.64 -3.61 -7.87
C SER A 357 -1.29 -2.32 -8.37
N SER A 358 -2.41 -2.42 -9.09
CA SER A 358 -3.16 -1.27 -9.58
C SER A 358 -3.66 -0.37 -8.46
N LEU A 359 -4.17 -0.94 -7.36
CA LEU A 359 -4.62 -0.16 -6.20
C LEU A 359 -3.46 0.62 -5.57
N GLY A 360 -2.29 0.00 -5.41
CA GLY A 360 -1.09 0.63 -4.87
C GLY A 360 -0.59 1.78 -5.74
N PHE A 361 -0.55 1.59 -7.06
CA PHE A 361 -0.09 2.61 -7.99
C PHE A 361 -1.13 3.72 -8.21
N ASP A 362 -2.43 3.41 -8.14
CA ASP A 362 -3.50 4.42 -8.25
C ASP A 362 -3.43 5.42 -7.10
N ILE A 363 -3.37 4.95 -5.86
CA ILE A 363 -3.24 5.85 -4.71
C ILE A 363 -1.92 6.64 -4.72
N SER A 364 -0.83 6.05 -5.21
CA SER A 364 0.45 6.77 -5.36
C SER A 364 0.32 7.93 -6.34
N ARG A 365 -0.34 7.71 -7.48
CA ARG A 365 -0.66 8.78 -8.45
C ARG A 365 -1.59 9.85 -7.87
N VAL A 366 -2.54 9.47 -7.02
CA VAL A 366 -3.40 10.43 -6.32
C VAL A 366 -2.57 11.32 -5.40
N TYR A 367 -1.61 10.75 -4.66
CA TYR A 367 -0.74 11.54 -3.81
C TYR A 367 0.20 12.46 -4.57
N ASP A 368 0.71 12.05 -5.73
CA ASP A 368 1.51 12.94 -6.60
C ASP A 368 0.70 14.17 -7.03
N ARG A 369 -0.58 13.99 -7.39
CA ARG A 369 -1.48 15.09 -7.74
C ARG A 369 -1.83 15.98 -6.55
N ILE A 370 -2.00 15.41 -5.36
CA ILE A 370 -2.22 16.18 -4.11
C ILE A 370 -0.99 17.02 -3.80
N GLU A 371 0.20 16.43 -3.85
CA GLU A 371 1.45 17.10 -3.52
C GLU A 371 1.72 18.31 -4.42
N ALA A 372 1.35 18.21 -5.70
CA ALA A 372 1.50 19.31 -6.66
C ALA A 372 0.65 20.55 -6.35
N ILE A 373 -0.43 20.42 -5.56
CA ILE A 373 -1.39 21.51 -5.31
C ILE A 373 -1.63 21.83 -3.83
N GLN A 374 -1.13 21.00 -2.92
CA GLN A 374 -1.54 21.05 -1.51
C GLN A 374 -1.14 22.36 -0.81
N ASP A 375 0.01 22.94 -1.14
CA ASP A 375 0.51 24.14 -0.45
C ASP A 375 -0.38 25.35 -0.79
N GLU A 376 -0.67 25.56 -2.07
CA GLU A 376 -1.61 26.60 -2.51
C GLU A 376 -3.02 26.38 -1.95
N ALA A 377 -3.51 25.14 -1.93
CA ALA A 377 -4.82 24.82 -1.40
C ALA A 377 -4.90 25.06 0.12
N LYS A 378 -3.87 24.64 0.89
CA LYS A 378 -3.79 24.85 2.34
C LYS A 378 -3.66 26.32 2.70
N GLU A 379 -2.94 27.12 1.90
CA GLU A 379 -2.84 28.57 2.09
C GLU A 379 -4.23 29.22 1.97
N LYS A 380 -5.01 28.87 0.94
CA LYS A 380 -6.38 29.39 0.73
C LYS A 380 -7.37 28.88 1.77
N LEU A 381 -7.30 27.62 2.18
CA LEU A 381 -8.22 27.00 3.14
C LEU A 381 -7.94 27.40 4.60
N GLY A 382 -6.69 27.82 4.90
CA GLY A 382 -6.26 28.15 6.26
C GLY A 382 -5.95 26.91 7.11
N LYS A 383 -5.98 27.06 8.43
CA LYS A 383 -5.61 26.01 9.40
C LYS A 383 -6.71 25.72 10.43
N GLY A 384 -6.69 24.51 10.98
CA GLY A 384 -7.52 24.11 12.11
C GLY A 384 -9.03 24.19 11.81
N ARG A 385 -9.81 24.75 12.76
CA ARG A 385 -11.30 24.86 12.59
C ARG A 385 -11.72 25.75 11.43
N ALA A 386 -10.91 26.75 11.07
CA ALA A 386 -11.20 27.63 9.94
C ALA A 386 -11.12 26.84 8.62
N MET A 387 -10.15 25.96 8.48
CA MET A 387 -10.00 25.06 7.32
C MET A 387 -11.22 24.18 7.15
N LEU A 388 -11.69 23.52 8.22
CA LEU A 388 -12.88 22.67 8.16
C LEU A 388 -14.14 23.41 7.67
N LYS A 389 -14.27 24.69 8.07
CA LYS A 389 -15.38 25.53 7.60
C LYS A 389 -15.19 25.96 6.15
N ALA A 390 -13.97 26.29 5.77
CA ALA A 390 -13.63 26.73 4.41
C ALA A 390 -13.78 25.59 3.38
N MET A 391 -13.55 24.33 3.75
CA MET A 391 -13.70 23.18 2.87
C MET A 391 -15.15 22.90 2.43
N LYS A 392 -16.17 23.45 3.13
CA LYS A 392 -17.58 23.11 2.87
C LYS A 392 -18.01 23.47 1.44
N ALA A 393 -17.78 24.72 1.01
CA ALA A 393 -18.20 25.17 -0.32
C ALA A 393 -17.43 24.44 -1.46
N PRO A 394 -16.10 24.24 -1.39
CA PRO A 394 -15.37 23.39 -2.34
C PRO A 394 -15.92 21.95 -2.42
N MET A 395 -16.29 21.32 -1.29
CA MET A 395 -16.88 20.00 -1.28
C MET A 395 -18.26 19.96 -1.96
N GLU A 396 -19.13 20.95 -1.69
CA GLU A 396 -20.44 21.07 -2.34
C GLU A 396 -20.27 21.23 -3.85
N LYS A 397 -19.30 22.05 -4.30
CA LYS A 397 -18.99 22.23 -5.72
C LYS A 397 -18.47 20.95 -6.37
N ALA A 398 -17.57 20.20 -5.70
CA ALA A 398 -17.07 18.91 -6.21
C ALA A 398 -18.22 17.91 -6.39
N VAL A 399 -19.15 17.81 -5.43
CA VAL A 399 -20.34 16.95 -5.55
C VAL A 399 -21.23 17.37 -6.74
N GLN A 400 -21.44 18.68 -6.93
CA GLN A 400 -22.21 19.19 -8.07
C GLN A 400 -21.55 18.82 -9.40
N LEU A 401 -20.25 19.03 -9.55
CA LEU A 401 -19.51 18.69 -10.78
C LEU A 401 -19.64 17.20 -11.12
N LEU A 402 -19.47 16.32 -10.12
CA LEU A 402 -19.65 14.88 -10.30
C LEU A 402 -21.08 14.51 -10.73
N ALA A 403 -22.10 15.17 -10.16
CA ALA A 403 -23.49 14.96 -10.56
C ALA A 403 -23.75 15.40 -12.01
N GLU A 404 -23.06 16.44 -12.49
CA GLU A 404 -23.08 16.93 -13.88
C GLU A 404 -22.21 16.06 -14.83
N GLY A 405 -21.53 15.03 -14.33
CA GLY A 405 -20.60 14.21 -15.13
C GLY A 405 -19.29 14.89 -15.48
N LYS A 406 -18.91 15.95 -14.75
CA LYS A 406 -17.64 16.66 -14.91
C LYS A 406 -16.60 16.17 -13.92
N ASN A 407 -15.33 16.26 -14.29
CA ASN A 407 -14.20 15.91 -13.44
C ASN A 407 -13.81 17.07 -12.51
N PRO A 408 -13.92 16.96 -11.17
CA PRO A 408 -13.48 18.03 -10.28
C PRO A 408 -11.99 18.36 -10.31
N GLU A 409 -11.15 17.47 -10.84
CA GLU A 409 -9.71 17.75 -11.04
C GLU A 409 -9.44 18.80 -12.12
N GLU A 410 -10.40 19.06 -13.01
CA GLU A 410 -10.30 20.05 -14.06
C GLU A 410 -10.83 21.44 -13.65
N ASP A 411 -11.32 21.57 -12.40
CA ASP A 411 -11.81 22.85 -11.89
C ASP A 411 -10.66 23.86 -11.71
N GLU A 412 -10.94 25.13 -12.02
CA GLU A 412 -9.97 26.21 -11.86
C GLU A 412 -9.60 26.47 -10.40
N ASP A 413 -10.54 26.22 -9.48
CA ASP A 413 -10.33 26.39 -8.05
C ASP A 413 -9.52 25.21 -7.47
N VAL A 414 -8.29 25.49 -7.07
CA VAL A 414 -7.37 24.52 -6.45
C VAL A 414 -7.97 23.86 -5.20
N THR A 415 -8.84 24.58 -4.47
CA THR A 415 -9.47 24.03 -3.25
C THR A 415 -10.48 22.94 -3.57
N VAL A 416 -11.19 23.05 -4.70
CA VAL A 416 -12.12 22.01 -5.22
C VAL A 416 -11.34 20.77 -5.61
N ARG A 417 -10.24 20.93 -6.36
CA ARG A 417 -9.34 19.83 -6.74
C ARG A 417 -8.77 19.13 -5.50
N TYR A 418 -8.31 19.89 -4.53
CA TYR A 418 -7.71 19.37 -3.30
C TYR A 418 -8.70 18.57 -2.47
N VAL A 419 -9.91 19.10 -2.18
CA VAL A 419 -10.90 18.37 -1.37
C VAL A 419 -11.40 17.11 -2.08
N TYR A 420 -11.49 17.14 -3.39
CA TYR A 420 -11.84 15.96 -4.20
C TYR A 420 -10.78 14.86 -4.10
N LEU A 421 -9.51 15.19 -4.40
CA LEU A 421 -8.41 14.22 -4.31
C LEU A 421 -8.23 13.66 -2.90
N MET A 422 -8.35 14.51 -1.87
CA MET A 422 -8.28 14.08 -0.47
C MET A 422 -9.43 13.15 -0.07
N ALA A 423 -10.65 13.37 -0.59
CA ALA A 423 -11.77 12.47 -0.33
C ALA A 423 -11.49 11.06 -0.88
N ILE A 424 -10.85 10.96 -2.04
CA ILE A 424 -10.43 9.68 -2.65
C ILE A 424 -9.26 9.07 -1.86
N ALA A 425 -8.21 9.84 -1.59
CA ALA A 425 -7.02 9.36 -0.92
C ALA A 425 -7.30 8.78 0.47
N ASN A 426 -8.19 9.40 1.22
CA ASN A 426 -8.58 8.96 2.57
C ASN A 426 -9.29 7.61 2.61
N VAL A 427 -9.78 7.11 1.49
CA VAL A 427 -10.34 5.76 1.35
C VAL A 427 -9.34 4.82 0.68
N LEU A 428 -8.71 5.22 -0.43
CA LEU A 428 -7.81 4.34 -1.18
C LEU A 428 -6.55 3.97 -0.40
N CYS A 429 -5.97 4.90 0.37
CA CYS A 429 -4.74 4.63 1.13
C CYS A 429 -4.92 3.51 2.16
N PRO A 430 -5.86 3.59 3.11
CA PRO A 430 -6.08 2.49 4.05
C PRO A 430 -6.61 1.24 3.35
N SER A 431 -7.36 1.34 2.24
CA SER A 431 -7.81 0.20 1.45
C SER A 431 -6.63 -0.54 0.82
N CYS A 432 -5.65 0.18 0.28
CA CYS A 432 -4.43 -0.40 -0.29
C CYS A 432 -3.71 -1.25 0.75
N LYS A 433 -3.43 -0.70 1.93
CA LYS A 433 -2.78 -1.48 2.98
C LYS A 433 -3.64 -2.66 3.43
N LEU A 434 -4.92 -2.44 3.75
CA LEU A 434 -5.83 -3.46 4.27
C LEU A 434 -5.98 -4.65 3.30
N TRP A 435 -6.29 -4.36 2.05
CA TRP A 435 -6.61 -5.41 1.07
C TRP A 435 -5.35 -6.11 0.57
N ASN A 436 -4.30 -5.35 0.22
CA ASN A 436 -3.10 -5.92 -0.36
C ASN A 436 -2.31 -6.77 0.64
N THR A 437 -2.30 -6.42 1.93
CA THR A 437 -1.56 -7.20 2.94
C THR A 437 -2.43 -8.25 3.61
N GLY A 438 -3.70 -7.98 3.91
CA GLY A 438 -4.61 -8.95 4.54
C GLY A 438 -5.13 -9.98 3.54
N HIS A 439 -5.99 -9.57 2.62
CA HIS A 439 -6.53 -10.46 1.59
C HIS A 439 -5.41 -11.02 0.69
N GLY A 440 -4.38 -10.21 0.36
CA GLY A 440 -3.20 -10.67 -0.38
C GLY A 440 -2.49 -11.83 0.29
N ALA A 441 -2.34 -11.83 1.62
CA ALA A 441 -1.74 -12.93 2.37
C ALA A 441 -2.58 -14.21 2.29
N ASP A 442 -3.91 -14.11 2.34
CA ASP A 442 -4.81 -15.27 2.16
C ASP A 442 -4.66 -15.87 0.75
N VAL A 443 -4.55 -15.04 -0.25
CA VAL A 443 -4.36 -15.46 -1.64
C VAL A 443 -2.93 -16.02 -1.86
N MET A 444 -1.91 -15.46 -1.22
CA MET A 444 -0.55 -16.00 -1.25
C MET A 444 -0.48 -17.42 -0.67
N ARG A 445 -1.25 -17.71 0.38
CA ARG A 445 -1.40 -19.08 0.90
C ARG A 445 -1.95 -20.04 -0.16
N GLN A 446 -2.82 -19.58 -1.07
CA GLN A 446 -3.29 -20.39 -2.20
C GLN A 446 -2.15 -20.70 -3.19
N ALA A 447 -1.31 -19.71 -3.50
CA ALA A 447 -0.14 -19.93 -4.37
C ALA A 447 0.80 -20.99 -3.79
N ILE A 448 1.12 -20.92 -2.49
CA ILE A 448 1.93 -21.91 -1.79
C ILE A 448 1.30 -23.31 -1.88
N SER A 449 -0.02 -23.40 -1.63
CA SER A 449 -0.76 -24.66 -1.71
C SER A 449 -0.68 -25.31 -3.11
N LEU A 450 -0.58 -24.51 -4.17
CA LEU A 450 -0.40 -24.98 -5.53
C LEU A 450 1.01 -25.59 -5.78
N MET A 451 1.98 -25.30 -4.94
CA MET A 451 3.32 -25.91 -4.97
C MET A 451 3.42 -27.22 -4.18
N GLY A 452 2.36 -27.60 -3.47
CA GLY A 452 2.37 -28.80 -2.61
C GLY A 452 3.45 -28.73 -1.52
N GLY A 453 4.13 -29.85 -1.25
CA GLY A 453 5.21 -29.90 -0.24
C GLY A 453 6.41 -28.98 -0.53
N TYR A 454 6.70 -28.69 -1.79
CA TYR A 454 7.74 -27.74 -2.15
C TYR A 454 7.43 -26.31 -1.67
N GLY A 455 6.15 -25.94 -1.58
CA GLY A 455 5.75 -24.61 -1.17
C GLY A 455 6.22 -24.19 0.22
N ILE A 456 6.63 -25.15 1.07
CA ILE A 456 7.08 -24.90 2.46
C ILE A 456 8.54 -25.26 2.70
N THR A 457 9.33 -25.53 1.65
CA THR A 457 10.75 -25.87 1.79
C THR A 457 11.63 -24.64 1.53
N GLU A 458 12.86 -24.69 2.05
CA GLU A 458 13.82 -23.59 1.89
C GLU A 458 14.29 -23.41 0.44
N ASP A 459 14.26 -24.48 -0.35
CA ASP A 459 14.60 -24.50 -1.77
C ASP A 459 13.39 -24.29 -2.69
N CYS A 460 12.24 -23.89 -2.15
CA CYS A 460 11.06 -23.57 -2.94
C CYS A 460 11.36 -22.45 -3.92
N PRO A 461 11.19 -22.66 -5.23
CA PRO A 461 11.34 -21.57 -6.19
C PRO A 461 10.46 -20.35 -5.82
N GLY A 462 11.08 -19.16 -5.82
CA GLY A 462 10.40 -17.93 -5.42
C GLY A 462 10.27 -17.72 -3.91
N PHE A 463 10.72 -18.64 -3.08
CA PHE A 463 10.69 -18.53 -1.61
C PHE A 463 9.29 -18.18 -1.06
N LEU A 464 8.25 -18.78 -1.59
CA LEU A 464 6.86 -18.34 -1.40
C LEU A 464 6.40 -18.39 0.06
N PHE A 465 6.83 -19.40 0.82
CA PHE A 465 6.49 -19.50 2.25
C PHE A 465 7.03 -18.31 3.05
N TYR A 466 8.26 -17.90 2.80
CA TYR A 466 8.85 -16.75 3.49
C TYR A 466 8.15 -15.45 3.10
N LYS A 467 7.82 -15.24 1.83
CA LYS A 467 7.04 -14.09 1.39
C LYS A 467 5.66 -14.04 2.06
N TRP A 468 5.00 -15.19 2.18
CA TRP A 468 3.73 -15.28 2.90
C TRP A 468 3.87 -14.93 4.39
N THR A 469 4.90 -15.43 5.05
CA THR A 469 5.16 -15.08 6.47
C THR A 469 5.53 -13.61 6.63
N ASP A 470 6.30 -13.03 5.70
CA ASP A 470 6.63 -11.61 5.69
C ASP A 470 5.36 -10.73 5.56
N MET A 471 4.41 -11.12 4.72
CA MET A 471 3.12 -10.43 4.58
C MET A 471 2.30 -10.37 5.88
N GLN A 472 2.52 -11.27 6.86
CA GLN A 472 1.88 -11.18 8.17
C GLN A 472 2.37 -9.96 8.96
N LEU A 473 3.64 -9.59 8.81
CA LEU A 473 4.16 -8.36 9.40
C LEU A 473 3.65 -7.14 8.64
N ASP A 474 3.57 -7.20 7.32
CA ASP A 474 3.01 -6.12 6.50
C ASP A 474 1.56 -5.78 6.90
N ALA A 475 0.76 -6.77 7.28
CA ALA A 475 -0.60 -6.56 7.80
C ALA A 475 -0.62 -5.92 9.20
N THR A 476 0.51 -5.92 9.92
CA THR A 476 0.58 -5.54 11.34
C THR A 476 1.13 -4.13 11.56
N TYR A 477 2.33 -3.81 11.03
CA TYR A 477 2.97 -2.51 11.28
C TYR A 477 2.37 -1.39 10.44
N GLU A 478 2.71 -0.12 10.70
CA GLU A 478 2.06 1.07 10.13
C GLU A 478 0.54 1.16 10.47
N GLY A 479 0.13 0.53 11.56
CA GLY A 479 -1.24 0.33 11.99
C GLY A 479 -1.83 -0.99 11.47
N PRO A 480 -2.29 -1.87 12.40
CA PRO A 480 -2.90 -3.16 12.04
C PRO A 480 -4.19 -2.98 11.25
N GLU A 481 -4.70 -4.06 10.68
CA GLU A 481 -5.92 -4.07 9.87
C GLU A 481 -7.10 -3.35 10.54
N ALA A 482 -7.26 -3.47 11.86
CA ALA A 482 -8.32 -2.79 12.60
C ALA A 482 -8.21 -1.24 12.52
N VAL A 483 -6.99 -0.70 12.46
CA VAL A 483 -6.74 0.74 12.27
C VAL A 483 -7.12 1.17 10.86
N GLN A 484 -6.80 0.35 9.85
CA GLN A 484 -7.19 0.62 8.46
C GLN A 484 -8.71 0.60 8.30
N ARG A 485 -9.39 -0.44 8.84
CA ARG A 485 -10.85 -0.53 8.83
C ARG A 485 -11.52 0.65 9.53
N ARG A 486 -10.97 1.11 10.66
CA ARG A 486 -11.47 2.31 11.36
C ARG A 486 -11.35 3.53 10.48
N GLN A 487 -10.21 3.77 9.86
CA GLN A 487 -10.00 4.93 9.00
C GLN A 487 -10.95 4.92 7.79
N ILE A 488 -11.12 3.78 7.13
CA ILE A 488 -12.09 3.63 6.04
C ILE A 488 -13.50 3.94 6.55
N SER A 489 -13.90 3.37 7.69
CA SER A 489 -15.25 3.57 8.25
C SER A 489 -15.55 5.02 8.64
N GLU A 490 -14.54 5.80 8.99
CA GLU A 490 -14.66 7.23 9.29
C GLU A 490 -14.76 8.09 8.02
N THR A 491 -14.13 7.66 6.92
CA THR A 491 -13.99 8.45 5.68
C THR A 491 -14.92 8.01 4.56
N MET A 492 -15.38 6.77 4.52
CA MET A 492 -16.26 6.21 3.47
C MET A 492 -17.63 6.91 3.38
N GLY A 493 -17.99 7.74 4.36
CA GLY A 493 -19.20 8.55 4.37
C GLY A 493 -19.02 9.96 3.82
N ASN A 494 -17.85 10.33 3.31
CA ASN A 494 -17.61 11.65 2.74
C ASN A 494 -18.51 11.89 1.51
N PRO A 495 -19.28 13.00 1.45
CA PRO A 495 -20.20 13.25 0.34
C PRO A 495 -19.52 13.26 -1.04
N VAL A 496 -18.31 13.80 -1.14
CA VAL A 496 -17.54 13.83 -2.41
C VAL A 496 -17.16 12.41 -2.82
N PHE A 497 -16.69 11.57 -1.87
CA PHE A 497 -16.37 10.18 -2.14
C PHE A 497 -17.62 9.39 -2.61
N LEU A 498 -18.76 9.58 -1.95
CA LEU A 498 -20.00 8.89 -2.34
C LEU A 498 -20.49 9.30 -3.74
N ALA A 499 -20.40 10.60 -4.07
CA ALA A 499 -20.69 11.07 -5.42
C ALA A 499 -19.73 10.46 -6.46
N GLN A 500 -18.45 10.29 -6.10
CA GLN A 500 -17.48 9.63 -6.95
C GLN A 500 -17.76 8.13 -7.11
N VAL A 501 -18.23 7.44 -6.09
CA VAL A 501 -18.64 6.01 -6.20
C VAL A 501 -19.73 5.85 -7.25
N GLU A 502 -20.73 6.73 -7.28
CA GLU A 502 -21.77 6.70 -8.33
C GLU A 502 -21.22 7.07 -9.71
N ALA A 503 -20.27 8.00 -9.81
CA ALA A 503 -19.60 8.32 -11.06
C ALA A 503 -18.81 7.10 -11.60
N TRP A 504 -18.11 6.40 -10.74
CA TRP A 504 -17.42 5.14 -11.11
C TRP A 504 -18.39 4.04 -11.53
N ALA A 505 -19.52 3.90 -10.86
CA ALA A 505 -20.55 2.93 -11.27
C ALA A 505 -21.06 3.22 -12.69
N LYS A 506 -21.34 4.49 -13.02
CA LYS A 506 -21.73 4.89 -14.37
C LYS A 506 -20.60 4.65 -15.41
N GLU A 507 -19.36 4.93 -15.04
CA GLU A 507 -18.19 4.67 -15.89
C GLU A 507 -18.06 3.18 -16.21
N CYS A 508 -18.22 2.32 -15.22
CA CYS A 508 -18.18 0.86 -15.40
C CYS A 508 -19.29 0.38 -16.34
N GLU A 509 -20.53 0.86 -16.19
CA GLU A 509 -21.66 0.51 -17.07
C GLU A 509 -21.44 0.99 -18.52
N ALA A 510 -20.76 2.12 -18.71
CA ALA A 510 -20.46 2.65 -20.02
C ALA A 510 -19.26 1.96 -20.71
N CYS A 511 -18.60 1.02 -20.02
CA CYS A 511 -17.45 0.29 -20.59
C CYS A 511 -17.90 -0.58 -21.77
N PRO A 512 -17.24 -0.52 -22.95
CA PRO A 512 -17.64 -1.30 -24.13
C PRO A 512 -17.64 -2.81 -23.94
N ALA A 513 -16.92 -3.32 -22.94
CA ALA A 513 -16.81 -4.74 -22.61
C ALA A 513 -17.47 -5.10 -21.26
N ALA A 514 -18.37 -4.25 -20.74
CA ALA A 514 -18.94 -4.37 -19.38
C ALA A 514 -19.57 -5.74 -19.07
N ASP A 515 -20.19 -6.37 -20.05
CA ASP A 515 -20.81 -7.71 -19.95
C ASP A 515 -19.78 -8.86 -19.95
N ARG A 516 -18.52 -8.59 -20.30
CA ARG A 516 -17.48 -9.63 -20.42
C ARG A 516 -16.40 -9.49 -19.38
N ASN A 517 -16.07 -8.25 -18.99
CA ASN A 517 -14.98 -7.96 -18.04
C ASN A 517 -15.46 -7.69 -16.60
N GLY A 518 -16.73 -8.00 -16.30
CA GLY A 518 -17.27 -7.88 -14.94
C GLY A 518 -17.60 -6.46 -14.50
N MET A 519 -17.54 -5.46 -15.38
CA MET A 519 -17.79 -4.06 -15.01
C MET A 519 -19.25 -3.81 -14.60
N ASN A 520 -20.22 -4.51 -15.20
CA ASN A 520 -21.61 -4.47 -14.75
C ASN A 520 -21.74 -4.99 -13.31
N ALA A 521 -21.02 -6.05 -12.93
CA ALA A 521 -21.02 -6.57 -11.57
C ALA A 521 -20.40 -5.58 -10.58
N LEU A 522 -19.28 -4.95 -10.95
CA LEU A 522 -18.65 -3.92 -10.14
C LEU A 522 -19.56 -2.72 -9.93
N ALA A 523 -20.21 -2.20 -10.98
CA ALA A 523 -21.16 -1.10 -10.90
C ALA A 523 -22.35 -1.42 -9.98
N ALA A 524 -22.94 -2.59 -10.14
CA ALA A 524 -24.08 -3.04 -9.31
C ALA A 524 -23.65 -3.20 -7.84
N ALA A 525 -22.44 -3.74 -7.59
CA ALA A 525 -21.91 -3.92 -6.24
C ALA A 525 -21.57 -2.60 -5.56
N LEU A 526 -21.01 -1.62 -6.27
CA LEU A 526 -20.78 -0.26 -5.76
C LEU A 526 -22.08 0.39 -5.29
N ARG A 527 -23.14 0.29 -6.07
CA ARG A 527 -24.46 0.84 -5.69
C ARG A 527 -25.10 0.07 -4.53
N LEU A 528 -25.00 -1.25 -4.50
CA LEU A 528 -25.49 -2.06 -3.40
C LEU A 528 -24.76 -1.71 -2.09
N TRP A 529 -23.44 -1.57 -2.17
CA TRP A 529 -22.63 -1.15 -1.03
C TRP A 529 -23.03 0.25 -0.53
N ALA A 530 -23.17 1.23 -1.42
CA ALA A 530 -23.56 2.60 -1.09
C ALA A 530 -24.96 2.62 -0.42
N TRP A 531 -25.94 1.91 -0.98
CA TRP A 531 -27.27 1.78 -0.39
C TRP A 531 -27.21 1.12 1.00
N THR A 532 -26.43 0.05 1.17
CA THR A 532 -26.29 -0.65 2.46
C THR A 532 -25.65 0.25 3.51
N ARG A 533 -24.66 1.05 3.12
CA ARG A 533 -24.04 2.05 3.99
C ARG A 533 -25.07 3.11 4.47
N ASP A 534 -25.92 3.61 3.58
CA ASP A 534 -26.96 4.58 3.90
C ASP A 534 -28.06 3.96 4.79
N PHE A 535 -28.43 2.72 4.51
CA PHE A 535 -29.30 1.95 5.39
C PHE A 535 -28.69 1.84 6.81
N ALA A 536 -27.46 1.40 6.93
CA ALA A 536 -26.80 1.24 8.23
C ALA A 536 -26.68 2.57 9.01
N ALA A 537 -26.52 3.70 8.32
CA ALA A 537 -26.44 5.03 8.95
C ALA A 537 -27.72 5.43 9.68
N THR A 538 -28.87 4.90 9.29
CA THR A 538 -30.19 5.21 9.84
C THR A 538 -30.82 4.07 10.64
N ALA A 539 -30.61 2.82 10.24
CA ALA A 539 -31.15 1.62 10.86
C ALA A 539 -30.61 1.43 12.29
N LYS A 540 -31.46 0.88 13.16
CA LYS A 540 -31.14 0.62 14.57
C LYS A 540 -31.35 -0.85 14.90
N ASP A 541 -30.51 -1.38 15.78
CA ASP A 541 -30.71 -2.71 16.36
C ASP A 541 -31.82 -2.74 17.41
N ALA A 542 -32.12 -3.90 17.94
CA ALA A 542 -33.13 -4.10 18.99
C ALA A 542 -32.87 -3.27 20.28
N ALA A 543 -31.63 -2.85 20.53
CA ALA A 543 -31.26 -1.99 21.65
C ALA A 543 -31.35 -0.48 21.29
N GLY A 544 -31.83 -0.13 20.10
CA GLY A 544 -31.97 1.25 19.63
C GLY A 544 -30.66 1.90 19.19
N LYS A 545 -29.56 1.16 19.09
CA LYS A 545 -28.26 1.68 18.61
C LYS A 545 -28.20 1.65 17.09
N LYS A 546 -27.68 2.72 16.49
CA LYS A 546 -27.45 2.78 15.02
C LYS A 546 -26.47 1.72 14.58
N LEU A 547 -26.80 1.01 13.51
CA LEU A 547 -25.91 -0.02 12.93
C LEU A 547 -24.62 0.59 12.40
N GLY A 548 -24.68 1.75 11.76
CA GLY A 548 -23.52 2.47 11.21
C GLY A 548 -22.77 3.34 12.23
N ALA A 549 -22.98 3.16 13.54
CA ALA A 549 -22.20 3.87 14.55
C ALA A 549 -20.74 3.42 14.52
N SER A 550 -19.78 4.34 14.71
CA SER A 550 -18.34 4.08 14.61
C SER A 550 -17.86 2.94 15.53
N GLN A 551 -18.50 2.73 16.68
CA GLN A 551 -18.18 1.64 17.60
C GLN A 551 -18.81 0.28 17.24
N ARG A 552 -19.65 0.22 16.21
CA ARG A 552 -20.27 -1.02 15.73
C ARG A 552 -19.35 -1.74 14.75
N HIS A 553 -18.16 -2.14 15.22
CA HIS A 553 -17.13 -2.76 14.39
C HIS A 553 -17.62 -4.01 13.65
N GLY A 554 -18.60 -4.76 14.21
CA GLY A 554 -19.23 -5.89 13.50
C GLY A 554 -20.07 -5.50 12.27
N VAL A 555 -20.29 -4.21 12.03
CA VAL A 555 -20.98 -3.67 10.85
C VAL A 555 -20.02 -2.87 9.99
N VAL A 556 -19.37 -1.85 10.58
CA VAL A 556 -18.59 -0.89 9.80
C VAL A 556 -17.28 -1.48 9.28
N PHE A 557 -16.68 -2.48 9.95
CA PHE A 557 -15.45 -3.12 9.49
C PHE A 557 -15.68 -4.05 8.28
N PRO A 558 -16.66 -4.98 8.29
CA PRO A 558 -17.01 -5.73 7.07
C PRO A 558 -17.37 -4.84 5.89
N MET A 559 -18.06 -3.71 6.11
CA MET A 559 -18.35 -2.74 5.06
C MET A 559 -17.09 -2.07 4.52
N ALA A 560 -16.07 -1.85 5.36
CA ALA A 560 -14.76 -1.35 4.93
C ALA A 560 -13.98 -2.41 4.12
N ASP A 561 -14.02 -3.69 4.53
CA ASP A 561 -13.42 -4.80 3.78
C ASP A 561 -14.04 -4.95 2.38
N ALA A 562 -15.37 -4.91 2.30
CA ALA A 562 -16.09 -4.94 1.02
C ALA A 562 -15.67 -3.78 0.11
N LEU A 563 -15.61 -2.56 0.66
CA LEU A 563 -15.19 -1.38 -0.10
C LEU A 563 -13.74 -1.50 -0.60
N ALA A 564 -12.81 -1.98 0.23
CA ALA A 564 -11.42 -2.13 -0.16
C ALA A 564 -11.25 -3.07 -1.38
N GLY A 565 -11.97 -4.19 -1.41
CA GLY A 565 -12.00 -5.08 -2.57
C GLY A 565 -12.59 -4.42 -3.83
N LEU A 566 -13.70 -3.68 -3.68
CA LEU A 566 -14.29 -2.94 -4.80
C LEU A 566 -13.33 -1.88 -5.35
N MET A 567 -12.57 -1.20 -4.48
CA MET A 567 -11.57 -0.22 -4.89
C MET A 567 -10.40 -0.87 -5.64
N ALA A 568 -9.96 -2.07 -5.26
CA ALA A 568 -8.92 -2.80 -5.98
C ALA A 568 -9.35 -3.14 -7.42
N ALA A 569 -10.56 -3.67 -7.61
CA ALA A 569 -11.09 -3.95 -8.94
C ALA A 569 -11.28 -2.66 -9.77
N LYS A 570 -11.74 -1.56 -9.14
CA LYS A 570 -11.89 -0.25 -9.80
C LYS A 570 -10.53 0.30 -10.26
N SER A 571 -9.50 0.22 -9.43
CA SER A 571 -8.18 0.69 -9.80
C SER A 571 -7.57 -0.15 -10.94
N PHE A 572 -7.80 -1.46 -10.95
CA PHE A 572 -7.39 -2.32 -12.06
C PHE A 572 -8.13 -1.97 -13.35
N HIS A 573 -9.45 -1.70 -13.29
CA HIS A 573 -10.20 -1.19 -14.45
C HIS A 573 -9.60 0.10 -15.01
N ALA A 574 -9.24 1.05 -14.15
CA ALA A 574 -8.62 2.31 -14.58
C ALA A 574 -7.30 2.08 -15.33
N ASP A 575 -6.48 1.13 -14.88
CA ASP A 575 -5.22 0.78 -15.53
C ASP A 575 -5.45 0.07 -16.88
N VAL A 576 -6.40 -0.87 -16.97
CA VAL A 576 -6.77 -1.52 -18.24
C VAL A 576 -7.33 -0.50 -19.25
N LYS A 577 -8.16 0.43 -18.79
CA LYS A 577 -8.67 1.53 -19.62
C LYS A 577 -7.54 2.43 -20.12
N HIS A 578 -6.59 2.78 -19.26
CA HIS A 578 -5.44 3.57 -19.66
C HIS A 578 -4.57 2.84 -20.68
N LEU A 579 -4.31 1.54 -20.47
CA LEU A 579 -3.60 0.71 -21.42
C LEU A 579 -4.29 0.70 -22.80
N ALA A 580 -5.61 0.59 -22.83
CA ALA A 580 -6.39 0.63 -24.07
C ALA A 580 -6.25 1.96 -24.82
N LEU A 581 -6.15 3.06 -24.09
CA LEU A 581 -6.06 4.41 -24.68
C LEU A 581 -4.64 4.78 -25.13
N THR A 582 -3.62 4.29 -24.45
CA THR A 582 -2.24 4.78 -24.64
C THR A 582 -1.24 3.70 -25.07
N GLY A 583 -1.60 2.43 -24.91
CA GLY A 583 -0.68 1.32 -25.19
C GLY A 583 -0.35 1.12 -26.67
N GLY A 584 -1.20 1.61 -27.58
CA GLY A 584 -1.01 1.44 -29.02
C GLY A 584 0.26 2.09 -29.57
N ASP A 585 0.64 3.21 -29.01
CA ASP A 585 1.83 3.98 -29.44
C ASP A 585 3.12 3.46 -28.78
N HIS A 586 3.02 2.56 -27.81
CA HIS A 586 4.18 2.03 -27.11
C HIS A 586 4.90 0.97 -27.94
N PRO A 587 6.23 1.07 -28.16
CA PRO A 587 6.95 0.20 -29.09
C PRO A 587 6.95 -1.29 -28.69
N VAL A 588 6.85 -1.61 -27.41
CA VAL A 588 6.84 -2.99 -26.90
C VAL A 588 5.41 -3.52 -26.79
N VAL A 589 4.50 -2.72 -26.27
CA VAL A 589 3.12 -3.13 -25.98
C VAL A 589 2.22 -3.07 -27.21
N GLY A 590 2.38 -2.03 -28.04
CA GLY A 590 1.50 -1.76 -29.18
C GLY A 590 1.30 -2.94 -30.14
N PRO A 591 2.34 -3.66 -30.56
CA PRO A 591 2.20 -4.80 -31.48
C PRO A 591 1.34 -5.95 -30.96
N GLU A 592 1.25 -6.13 -29.63
CA GLU A 592 0.50 -7.21 -28.97
C GLU A 592 -0.64 -6.66 -28.07
N LEU A 593 -1.02 -5.39 -28.24
CA LEU A 593 -1.98 -4.70 -27.38
C LEU A 593 -3.31 -5.44 -27.24
N GLU A 594 -3.86 -5.97 -28.33
CA GLU A 594 -5.11 -6.73 -28.31
C GLU A 594 -4.99 -7.97 -27.41
N SER A 595 -3.89 -8.69 -27.51
CA SER A 595 -3.62 -9.88 -26.70
C SER A 595 -3.53 -9.54 -25.22
N TYR A 596 -2.85 -8.47 -24.87
CA TYR A 596 -2.77 -7.96 -23.49
C TYR A 596 -4.14 -7.53 -22.98
N LEU A 597 -4.87 -6.71 -23.74
CA LEU A 597 -6.20 -6.23 -23.33
C LEU A 597 -7.20 -7.37 -23.16
N ASN A 598 -7.18 -8.37 -24.02
CA ASN A 598 -8.02 -9.53 -23.88
C ASN A 598 -7.74 -10.28 -22.58
N THR A 599 -6.47 -10.54 -22.27
CA THR A 599 -6.08 -11.24 -21.04
C THR A 599 -6.34 -10.41 -19.79
N PHE A 600 -6.02 -9.11 -19.79
CA PHE A 600 -6.31 -8.25 -18.64
C PHE A 600 -7.80 -8.05 -18.40
N ASN A 601 -8.65 -8.00 -19.45
CA ASN A 601 -10.10 -7.98 -19.28
C ASN A 601 -10.63 -9.29 -18.69
N ASP A 602 -10.03 -10.43 -19.01
CA ASP A 602 -10.40 -11.73 -18.41
C ASP A 602 -10.01 -11.78 -16.91
N LEU A 603 -8.81 -11.29 -16.55
CA LEU A 603 -8.39 -11.15 -15.14
C LEU A 603 -9.27 -10.13 -14.40
N LEU A 604 -9.62 -9.01 -15.04
CA LEU A 604 -10.52 -8.02 -14.48
C LEU A 604 -11.92 -8.59 -14.23
N GLY A 605 -12.47 -9.35 -15.19
CA GLY A 605 -13.75 -10.05 -15.00
C GLY A 605 -13.73 -11.03 -13.83
N THR A 606 -12.60 -11.71 -13.66
CA THR A 606 -12.38 -12.65 -12.55
C THR A 606 -12.44 -11.92 -11.20
N ILE A 607 -11.64 -10.87 -11.02
CA ILE A 607 -11.60 -10.16 -9.74
C ILE A 607 -12.87 -9.37 -9.48
N ALA A 608 -13.44 -8.71 -10.49
CA ALA A 608 -14.71 -7.97 -10.35
C ALA A 608 -15.85 -8.89 -9.90
N GLY A 609 -15.95 -10.09 -10.47
CA GLY A 609 -16.92 -11.09 -10.04
C GLY A 609 -16.70 -11.54 -8.58
N ASN A 610 -15.47 -11.79 -8.19
CA ASN A 610 -15.13 -12.22 -6.82
C ASN A 610 -15.49 -11.13 -5.79
N VAL A 611 -15.03 -9.89 -5.99
CA VAL A 611 -15.29 -8.80 -5.04
C VAL A 611 -16.75 -8.34 -5.02
N ALA A 612 -17.45 -8.41 -6.15
CA ALA A 612 -18.88 -8.06 -6.21
C ALA A 612 -19.72 -9.10 -5.44
N GLY A 613 -19.43 -10.40 -5.61
CA GLY A 613 -20.10 -11.47 -4.87
C GLY A 613 -19.85 -11.37 -3.35
N GLU A 614 -18.62 -11.08 -2.94
CA GLU A 614 -18.27 -10.92 -1.53
C GLU A 614 -18.91 -9.66 -0.92
N ALA A 615 -18.89 -8.54 -1.62
CA ALA A 615 -19.59 -7.32 -1.19
C ALA A 615 -21.09 -7.56 -1.01
N ALA A 616 -21.73 -8.28 -1.94
CA ALA A 616 -23.15 -8.63 -1.86
C ALA A 616 -23.48 -9.54 -0.66
N ARG A 617 -22.57 -10.48 -0.32
CA ARG A 617 -22.68 -11.32 0.86
C ARG A 617 -22.61 -10.48 2.15
N ILE A 618 -21.61 -9.62 2.27
CA ILE A 618 -21.41 -8.73 3.43
C ILE A 618 -22.61 -7.78 3.60
N CYS A 619 -23.07 -7.16 2.51
CA CYS A 619 -24.22 -6.28 2.54
C CYS A 619 -25.49 -7.01 3.04
N ALA A 620 -25.70 -8.27 2.63
CA ALA A 620 -26.83 -9.07 3.11
C ALA A 620 -26.75 -9.35 4.61
N GLU A 621 -25.56 -9.65 5.14
CA GLU A 621 -25.36 -9.84 6.58
C GLU A 621 -25.67 -8.58 7.38
N VAL A 622 -25.32 -7.40 6.87
CA VAL A 622 -25.64 -6.11 7.52
C VAL A 622 -27.14 -5.84 7.52
N VAL A 623 -27.82 -6.09 6.41
CA VAL A 623 -29.24 -5.76 6.26
C VAL A 623 -30.15 -6.73 7.03
N PHE A 624 -29.89 -8.03 6.91
CA PHE A 624 -30.75 -9.05 7.51
C PHE A 624 -30.27 -9.53 8.88
N GLY A 625 -28.95 -9.52 9.15
CA GLY A 625 -28.38 -10.12 10.35
C GLY A 625 -28.83 -9.51 11.68
N PHE A 626 -29.31 -8.27 11.68
CA PHE A 626 -29.80 -7.58 12.87
C PHE A 626 -31.33 -7.42 12.91
N ASN A 627 -32.07 -7.98 11.96
CA ASN A 627 -33.52 -7.81 11.81
C ASN A 627 -33.97 -6.35 11.85
N ALA A 628 -33.16 -5.43 11.34
CA ALA A 628 -33.38 -4.00 11.41
C ALA A 628 -34.11 -3.43 10.19
N ALA A 629 -34.18 -4.21 9.09
CA ALA A 629 -34.86 -3.82 7.85
C ALA A 629 -36.34 -4.20 7.91
N ASP A 630 -37.22 -3.25 7.65
CA ASP A 630 -38.65 -3.50 7.38
C ASP A 630 -38.88 -4.13 6.00
N ALA A 631 -40.12 -4.49 5.68
CA ALA A 631 -40.42 -5.19 4.42
C ALA A 631 -40.11 -4.35 3.17
N GLU A 632 -40.22 -3.03 3.24
CA GLU A 632 -39.88 -2.13 2.13
C GLU A 632 -38.35 -2.13 1.88
N LYS A 633 -37.56 -1.96 2.94
CA LYS A 633 -36.09 -1.98 2.85
C LYS A 633 -35.56 -3.34 2.44
N GLN A 634 -36.19 -4.44 2.88
CA GLN A 634 -35.84 -5.78 2.43
C GLN A 634 -36.12 -5.94 0.92
N ALA A 635 -37.25 -5.44 0.41
CA ALA A 635 -37.56 -5.50 -1.01
C ALA A 635 -36.60 -4.66 -1.85
N GLU A 636 -36.27 -3.45 -1.43
CA GLU A 636 -35.28 -2.58 -2.09
C GLU A 636 -33.91 -3.28 -2.16
N PHE A 637 -33.44 -3.82 -1.03
CA PHE A 637 -32.18 -4.56 -0.98
C PHE A 637 -32.16 -5.76 -1.92
N CYS A 638 -33.20 -6.58 -1.89
CA CYS A 638 -33.31 -7.75 -2.75
C CYS A 638 -33.27 -7.37 -4.24
N ALA A 639 -33.91 -6.27 -4.63
CA ALA A 639 -33.89 -5.77 -6.00
C ALA A 639 -32.48 -5.33 -6.43
N LEU A 640 -31.73 -4.64 -5.55
CA LEU A 640 -30.34 -4.26 -5.82
C LEU A 640 -29.41 -5.48 -5.85
N ARG A 641 -29.57 -6.40 -4.90
CA ARG A 641 -28.81 -7.64 -4.86
C ARG A 641 -28.99 -8.49 -6.10
N ALA A 642 -30.25 -8.62 -6.57
CA ALA A 642 -30.54 -9.36 -7.80
C ALA A 642 -29.80 -8.77 -9.01
N LYS A 643 -29.59 -7.46 -9.07
CA LYS A 643 -28.75 -6.84 -10.11
C LYS A 643 -27.28 -7.31 -10.03
N VAL A 644 -26.72 -7.39 -8.83
CA VAL A 644 -25.35 -7.95 -8.67
C VAL A 644 -25.31 -9.39 -9.16
N ASP A 645 -26.23 -10.23 -8.66
CA ASP A 645 -26.24 -11.67 -8.98
C ASP A 645 -26.38 -11.93 -10.49
N VAL A 646 -27.25 -11.19 -11.19
CA VAL A 646 -27.41 -11.27 -12.65
C VAL A 646 -26.16 -10.76 -13.39
N SER A 647 -25.53 -9.71 -12.88
CA SER A 647 -24.33 -9.11 -13.50
C SER A 647 -23.06 -9.98 -13.34
N LEU A 648 -23.10 -11.05 -12.53
CA LEU A 648 -22.02 -12.05 -12.50
C LEU A 648 -21.98 -12.91 -13.76
N ALA A 649 -22.96 -12.78 -14.65
CA ALA A 649 -22.99 -13.50 -15.92
C ALA A 649 -21.69 -13.23 -16.72
N GLY A 650 -21.05 -14.31 -17.16
CA GLY A 650 -19.81 -14.26 -17.94
C GLY A 650 -18.52 -14.18 -17.11
N THR A 651 -18.55 -13.84 -15.81
CA THR A 651 -17.33 -13.74 -14.99
C THR A 651 -16.59 -15.08 -14.84
N LYS A 652 -17.31 -16.20 -14.86
CA LYS A 652 -16.68 -17.53 -14.89
C LYS A 652 -16.07 -17.85 -16.25
N ILE A 653 -16.65 -17.37 -17.34
CA ILE A 653 -16.06 -17.50 -18.68
C ILE A 653 -14.75 -16.71 -18.75
N ALA A 654 -14.72 -15.49 -18.19
CA ALA A 654 -13.49 -14.71 -18.09
C ALA A 654 -12.40 -15.47 -17.31
N LYS A 655 -12.75 -16.07 -16.19
CA LYS A 655 -11.84 -16.89 -15.41
C LYS A 655 -11.32 -18.12 -16.16
N ASP A 656 -12.18 -18.81 -16.92
CA ASP A 656 -11.80 -19.92 -17.78
C ASP A 656 -10.80 -19.50 -18.85
N ASN A 657 -11.01 -18.32 -19.45
CA ASN A 657 -10.09 -17.75 -20.44
C ASN A 657 -8.73 -17.40 -19.81
N ALA A 658 -8.71 -16.74 -18.65
CA ALA A 658 -7.49 -16.47 -17.90
C ALA A 658 -6.76 -17.77 -17.52
N ALA A 659 -7.46 -18.76 -17.03
CA ALA A 659 -6.93 -20.09 -16.72
C ALA A 659 -6.35 -20.78 -17.97
N LYS A 660 -7.03 -20.70 -19.11
CA LYS A 660 -6.53 -21.23 -20.39
C LYS A 660 -5.23 -20.51 -20.81
N CYS A 661 -5.16 -19.18 -20.67
CA CYS A 661 -3.95 -18.43 -20.96
C CYS A 661 -2.76 -18.92 -20.13
N LEU A 662 -2.94 -19.22 -18.84
CA LEU A 662 -1.90 -19.76 -17.96
C LEU A 662 -1.31 -21.10 -18.42
N THR A 663 -2.04 -21.88 -19.20
CA THR A 663 -1.53 -23.17 -19.73
C THR A 663 -0.53 -22.98 -20.86
N THR A 664 -0.62 -21.88 -21.60
CA THR A 664 0.12 -21.66 -22.86
C THR A 664 1.09 -20.48 -22.80
N VAL A 665 0.88 -19.54 -21.88
CA VAL A 665 1.73 -18.34 -21.77
C VAL A 665 3.19 -18.73 -21.57
N MET A 666 4.08 -18.10 -22.34
CA MET A 666 5.51 -18.25 -22.14
C MET A 666 5.94 -17.43 -20.91
N ILE A 667 6.82 -18.01 -20.12
CA ILE A 667 7.46 -17.32 -18.98
C ILE A 667 8.86 -16.92 -19.38
N PRO A 668 9.29 -15.68 -19.11
CA PRO A 668 10.66 -15.27 -19.32
C PRO A 668 11.60 -16.12 -18.47
N GLU A 669 12.88 -16.17 -18.81
CA GLU A 669 13.87 -16.78 -17.92
C GLU A 669 13.80 -16.12 -16.53
N ALA A 670 13.77 -16.97 -15.49
CA ALA A 670 13.77 -16.45 -14.14
C ALA A 670 15.12 -15.80 -13.84
N LEU A 671 15.12 -14.49 -13.80
CA LEU A 671 16.28 -13.70 -13.39
C LEU A 671 16.23 -13.35 -11.91
N ASP A 672 15.16 -13.73 -11.23
CA ASP A 672 14.84 -13.22 -9.89
C ASP A 672 15.52 -13.97 -8.76
N TYR A 673 15.98 -15.19 -9.03
CA TYR A 673 16.61 -16.03 -8.00
C TYR A 673 17.79 -16.81 -8.58
N PRO A 674 18.94 -16.81 -7.89
CA PRO A 674 19.99 -17.77 -8.21
C PRO A 674 19.42 -19.18 -7.99
N MET A 675 19.52 -20.02 -9.01
CA MET A 675 19.16 -21.43 -8.91
C MET A 675 20.32 -22.22 -8.31
#